data_114ec241630f730a6642902c3f7dbd1b
#
_entry.id   114ec241630f730a6642902c3f7dbd1b
#
_cell.length_a   1.000
_cell.length_b   1.000
_cell.length_c   1.000
_cell.angle_alpha   90.00
_cell.angle_beta   90.00
_cell.angle_gamma   90.00
#
_symmetry.space_group_name_H-M   'P 1'
#
loop_
_entity.id
_entity.type
_entity.pdbx_description
1 polymer ?
#
loop_
_entity_poly.entity_id
_entity_poly.type
_entity_poly.pdbx_seq_one_letter_code
_entity_poly.pdbx_strand_id
1 'polypeptide(L)'
;MRKKLILIDGHSILNRAFYGVPDLTNAEGIHTNALYGFLNIMFRFIDEEKPDYITVAFDLSAPTFRHKEYAAYKGTRKPMAPELKQQVPLIKELLRAMQITIVEKEGYEADDLLGTIAKKTAAKGLDVSVISGDRDLLQLAEEHIKIRIPKTKKGVTEVEDYLPVDVETLYGVTPLEFIDMKALMGDTSDNIPGAPGVGPKTASALITQYHNIETIFEHLDELKPPKAKKSISENVEQVKLSKFLATIDIDVPVDYDLENAAVGGYYTPEAYELFKRFNFKSFLKRFNQEDTGITLEADRYFTCVTEFSEVEELFAQAQNKVRTDKNAVIGFAAAVERGILYGISLAVSPEKTAYIPVSGFVTQEYLTDKLSELVQQCPFRQIAVMALKEKLDLFRNCPGDSKDTRLKVSQDKFIDTAIAAYLLNPTNQEYTYDTIAKDFCGLTLNSRAELLGKTTLAEAADTQQETLCRLLCMESYIAMTAWKPLYKALEEENMRSLFFDIEMPLVFVLYEMQAEGIRVDSAALKEYGTMLGEKIEVLEQEIYADAGETFNINSPKQLGVILFEKMGMPNGKKTKSGYSTAADILEKLAPEYPVVQKILDYRQMTKLKSTYADGLAGYIQEDGRIHGTFNQTITATGRISSTEPNLQNIPIRMELGKKIRQVFIPRDGYVFLDADYSQIELRILAHMSGDEKLIEAYNSAQDIHRTTASQVFHVPFDEVTPEQRRNAKAVNFGIVYGISSFGLSQDLSISKKQAAEYIEKYFEAYPGIKVYIDELVAFAKEHGYSLTMFNRRRPIPEIKSSNFMQRSFGERVAMNAPIQGTA
;
A
#
# COMPACT_ATOMS: atom_id res chain seq x y z
N MET A 1 -31.50 -4.98 -31.31
CA MET A 1 -30.08 -4.55 -31.20
C MET A 1 -29.20 -5.63 -31.73
N ARG A 2 -28.11 -5.31 -32.41
CA ARG A 2 -27.12 -6.31 -32.80
C ARG A 2 -26.45 -6.87 -31.57
N LYS A 3 -26.07 -8.16 -31.60
CA LYS A 3 -25.25 -8.76 -30.54
C LYS A 3 -23.83 -8.19 -30.58
N LYS A 4 -23.18 -8.10 -29.43
CA LYS A 4 -21.87 -7.48 -29.29
C LYS A 4 -20.81 -8.50 -28.94
N LEU A 5 -19.64 -8.43 -29.59
CA LEU A 5 -18.47 -9.23 -29.29
C LEU A 5 -17.31 -8.33 -28.86
N ILE A 6 -16.70 -8.62 -27.74
CA ILE A 6 -15.41 -8.05 -27.31
C ILE A 6 -14.28 -9.03 -27.67
N LEU A 7 -13.28 -8.51 -28.37
CA LEU A 7 -12.03 -9.21 -28.68
C LEU A 7 -10.89 -8.50 -28.00
N ILE A 8 -10.07 -9.20 -27.22
CA ILE A 8 -8.97 -8.60 -26.45
C ILE A 8 -7.64 -9.19 -26.92
N ASP A 9 -6.67 -8.31 -27.21
CA ASP A 9 -5.28 -8.66 -27.40
C ASP A 9 -4.62 -8.92 -26.04
N GLY A 10 -4.43 -10.19 -25.71
CA GLY A 10 -3.99 -10.63 -24.40
C GLY A 10 -2.59 -10.13 -24.03
N HIS A 11 -1.62 -10.26 -24.95
CA HIS A 11 -0.26 -9.81 -24.67
C HIS A 11 -0.11 -8.30 -24.63
N SER A 12 -0.76 -7.58 -25.51
CA SER A 12 -0.73 -6.11 -25.55
C SER A 12 -1.30 -5.51 -24.25
N ILE A 13 -2.48 -5.99 -23.83
CA ILE A 13 -3.14 -5.49 -22.60
C ILE A 13 -2.38 -5.93 -21.36
N LEU A 14 -1.85 -7.16 -21.32
CA LEU A 14 -1.06 -7.64 -20.17
C LEU A 14 0.25 -6.86 -20.00
N ASN A 15 0.97 -6.60 -21.09
CA ASN A 15 2.19 -5.81 -21.13
C ASN A 15 1.92 -4.37 -20.64
N ARG A 16 0.85 -3.77 -21.14
CA ARG A 16 0.41 -2.45 -20.72
C ARG A 16 0.09 -2.40 -19.23
N ALA A 17 -0.62 -3.39 -18.73
CA ALA A 17 -0.98 -3.52 -17.31
C ALA A 17 0.28 -3.62 -16.43
N PHE A 18 1.27 -4.40 -16.86
CA PHE A 18 2.53 -4.59 -16.15
C PHE A 18 3.28 -3.27 -15.91
N TYR A 19 3.38 -2.41 -16.93
CA TYR A 19 4.05 -1.12 -16.80
C TYR A 19 3.15 0.00 -16.25
N GLY A 20 1.84 -0.19 -16.26
CA GLY A 20 0.85 0.80 -15.80
C GLY A 20 0.46 0.69 -14.33
N VAL A 21 0.61 -0.48 -13.74
CA VAL A 21 0.28 -0.78 -12.33
C VAL A 21 1.59 -0.95 -11.55
N PRO A 22 1.72 -0.33 -10.36
CA PRO A 22 2.86 -0.59 -9.47
C PRO A 22 3.02 -2.08 -9.21
N ASP A 23 4.25 -2.50 -8.88
CA ASP A 23 4.53 -3.90 -8.57
C ASP A 23 3.67 -4.39 -7.40
N LEU A 24 2.95 -5.49 -7.62
CA LEU A 24 2.10 -6.17 -6.65
C LEU A 24 2.53 -7.62 -6.57
N THR A 25 2.70 -8.13 -5.37
CA THR A 25 2.99 -9.53 -5.10
C THR A 25 1.96 -10.12 -4.15
N ASN A 26 1.65 -11.41 -4.34
CA ASN A 26 0.81 -12.16 -3.39
C ASN A 26 1.67 -12.71 -2.23
N ALA A 27 1.04 -13.44 -1.31
CA ALA A 27 1.70 -14.06 -0.16
C ALA A 27 2.77 -15.12 -0.56
N GLU A 28 2.66 -15.70 -1.76
CA GLU A 28 3.63 -16.67 -2.30
C GLU A 28 4.83 -15.98 -2.99
N GLY A 29 4.88 -14.64 -3.01
CA GLY A 29 5.90 -13.87 -3.72
C GLY A 29 5.70 -13.82 -5.24
N ILE A 30 4.53 -14.21 -5.75
CA ILE A 30 4.19 -14.17 -7.18
C ILE A 30 3.81 -12.74 -7.55
N HIS A 31 4.40 -12.20 -8.61
CA HIS A 31 4.02 -10.91 -9.17
C HIS A 31 2.61 -10.99 -9.79
N THR A 32 1.74 -10.03 -9.46
CA THR A 32 0.32 -10.05 -9.84
C THR A 32 -0.19 -8.73 -10.43
N ASN A 33 0.66 -7.73 -10.55
CA ASN A 33 0.30 -6.39 -11.05
C ASN A 33 -0.25 -6.41 -12.49
N ALA A 34 0.33 -7.23 -13.39
CA ALA A 34 -0.15 -7.36 -14.76
C ALA A 34 -1.54 -8.02 -14.82
N LEU A 35 -1.75 -9.09 -14.02
CA LEU A 35 -3.05 -9.74 -13.89
C LEU A 35 -4.12 -8.76 -13.41
N TYR A 36 -3.81 -8.02 -12.33
CA TYR A 36 -4.72 -7.05 -11.73
C TYR A 36 -5.12 -5.95 -12.72
N GLY A 37 -4.12 -5.39 -13.40
CA GLY A 37 -4.37 -4.34 -14.40
C GLY A 37 -5.12 -4.85 -15.64
N PHE A 38 -4.83 -6.07 -16.10
CA PHE A 38 -5.55 -6.71 -17.18
C PHE A 38 -7.04 -6.88 -16.84
N LEU A 39 -7.35 -7.44 -15.67
CA LEU A 39 -8.72 -7.62 -15.20
C LEU A 39 -9.47 -6.28 -15.05
N ASN A 40 -8.81 -5.23 -14.54
CA ASN A 40 -9.41 -3.90 -14.45
C ASN A 40 -9.83 -3.38 -15.83
N ILE A 41 -8.97 -3.55 -16.84
CA ILE A 41 -9.28 -3.12 -18.20
C ILE A 41 -10.43 -3.97 -18.76
N MET A 42 -10.35 -5.29 -18.64
CA MET A 42 -11.36 -6.23 -19.14
C MET A 42 -12.73 -5.96 -18.51
N PHE A 43 -12.83 -5.91 -17.19
CA PHE A 43 -14.10 -5.67 -16.50
C PHE A 43 -14.69 -4.30 -16.82
N ARG A 44 -13.85 -3.26 -16.96
CA ARG A 44 -14.32 -1.95 -17.40
C ARG A 44 -15.06 -2.03 -18.74
N PHE A 45 -14.48 -2.74 -19.72
CA PHE A 45 -15.15 -2.87 -21.04
C PHE A 45 -16.38 -3.76 -20.98
N ILE A 46 -16.38 -4.79 -20.16
CA ILE A 46 -17.58 -5.61 -19.91
C ILE A 46 -18.69 -4.75 -19.29
N ASP A 47 -18.38 -3.94 -18.27
CA ASP A 47 -19.36 -3.09 -17.60
C ASP A 47 -19.90 -1.97 -18.52
N GLU A 48 -19.03 -1.41 -19.39
CA GLU A 48 -19.36 -0.32 -20.31
C GLU A 48 -20.19 -0.79 -21.50
N GLU A 49 -19.78 -1.89 -22.15
CA GLU A 49 -20.39 -2.33 -23.40
C GLU A 49 -21.48 -3.40 -23.23
N LYS A 50 -21.47 -4.12 -22.11
CA LYS A 50 -22.36 -5.26 -21.82
C LYS A 50 -22.43 -6.23 -23.02
N PRO A 51 -21.29 -6.88 -23.37
CA PRO A 51 -21.19 -7.71 -24.54
C PRO A 51 -21.98 -9.02 -24.37
N ASP A 52 -22.40 -9.61 -25.50
CA ASP A 52 -22.97 -10.95 -25.54
C ASP A 52 -21.87 -12.03 -25.60
N TYR A 53 -20.70 -11.65 -26.14
CA TYR A 53 -19.56 -12.57 -26.35
C TYR A 53 -18.24 -11.89 -25.99
N ILE A 54 -17.26 -12.68 -25.48
CA ILE A 54 -15.91 -12.21 -25.18
C ILE A 54 -14.86 -13.27 -25.54
N THR A 55 -13.77 -12.83 -26.17
CA THR A 55 -12.64 -13.70 -26.51
C THR A 55 -11.34 -12.96 -26.30
N VAL A 56 -10.33 -13.67 -25.81
CA VAL A 56 -8.97 -13.15 -25.64
C VAL A 56 -8.01 -13.92 -26.53
N ALA A 57 -7.25 -13.22 -27.37
CA ALA A 57 -6.22 -13.83 -28.22
C ALA A 57 -4.83 -13.69 -27.59
N PHE A 58 -4.02 -14.73 -27.67
CA PHE A 58 -2.62 -14.70 -27.25
C PHE A 58 -1.68 -15.20 -28.34
N ASP A 59 -0.49 -14.60 -28.40
CA ASP A 59 0.60 -15.13 -29.22
C ASP A 59 1.19 -16.40 -28.61
N LEU A 60 1.67 -17.28 -29.48
CA LEU A 60 2.50 -18.42 -29.10
C LEU A 60 3.98 -18.10 -29.34
N SER A 61 4.86 -18.81 -28.62
CA SER A 61 6.31 -18.60 -28.75
C SER A 61 6.91 -19.12 -30.06
N ALA A 62 6.12 -19.78 -30.89
CA ALA A 62 6.56 -20.34 -32.18
C ALA A 62 6.75 -19.23 -33.23
N PRO A 63 7.72 -19.37 -34.18
CA PRO A 63 7.89 -18.44 -35.28
C PRO A 63 6.64 -18.38 -36.16
N THR A 64 6.22 -17.17 -36.51
CA THR A 64 5.07 -16.92 -37.39
C THR A 64 5.50 -16.94 -38.87
N PHE A 65 4.53 -16.90 -39.81
CA PHE A 65 4.82 -16.79 -41.23
C PHE A 65 5.65 -15.54 -41.57
N ARG A 66 5.50 -14.44 -40.83
CA ARG A 66 6.31 -13.23 -41.00
C ARG A 66 7.81 -13.45 -40.65
N HIS A 67 8.08 -14.26 -39.62
CA HIS A 67 9.46 -14.63 -39.24
C HIS A 67 10.12 -15.52 -40.30
N LYS A 68 9.31 -16.35 -40.98
CA LYS A 68 9.81 -17.21 -42.08
C LYS A 68 10.19 -16.39 -43.28
N GLU A 69 9.42 -15.34 -43.58
CA GLU A 69 9.67 -14.44 -44.71
C GLU A 69 10.78 -13.43 -44.42
N TYR A 70 10.83 -12.93 -43.19
CA TYR A 70 11.81 -11.95 -42.78
C TYR A 70 12.38 -12.27 -41.38
N ALA A 71 13.55 -12.90 -41.32
CA ALA A 71 14.14 -13.40 -40.07
C ALA A 71 14.46 -12.29 -39.06
N ALA A 72 14.59 -11.03 -39.48
CA ALA A 72 14.81 -9.89 -38.59
C ALA A 72 13.51 -9.24 -38.07
N TYR A 73 12.33 -9.76 -38.43
CA TYR A 73 11.03 -9.28 -37.94
C TYR A 73 10.95 -9.36 -36.41
N LYS A 74 10.59 -8.26 -35.76
CA LYS A 74 10.56 -8.09 -34.27
C LYS A 74 11.92 -8.34 -33.57
N GLY A 75 13.03 -8.50 -34.33
CA GLY A 75 14.36 -8.81 -33.81
C GLY A 75 14.97 -7.73 -32.90
N THR A 76 14.46 -6.51 -32.92
CA THR A 76 14.88 -5.38 -32.08
C THR A 76 14.14 -5.32 -30.75
N ARG A 77 13.06 -6.11 -30.58
CA ARG A 77 12.29 -6.12 -29.33
C ARG A 77 13.12 -6.71 -28.18
N LYS A 78 13.10 -6.01 -27.03
CA LYS A 78 13.73 -6.52 -25.80
C LYS A 78 12.99 -7.77 -25.31
N PRO A 79 13.70 -8.73 -24.71
CA PRO A 79 13.05 -9.89 -24.06
C PRO A 79 12.01 -9.43 -23.04
N MET A 80 10.92 -10.18 -22.91
CA MET A 80 9.90 -9.95 -21.89
C MET A 80 10.53 -10.06 -20.49
N ALA A 81 10.20 -9.11 -19.61
CA ALA A 81 10.66 -9.12 -18.22
C ALA A 81 10.29 -10.46 -17.55
N PRO A 82 11.19 -11.05 -16.73
CA PRO A 82 10.91 -12.34 -16.07
C PRO A 82 9.62 -12.32 -15.25
N GLU A 83 9.36 -11.22 -14.55
CA GLU A 83 8.16 -11.00 -13.72
C GLU A 83 6.87 -10.97 -14.57
N LEU A 84 6.92 -10.43 -15.77
CA LEU A 84 5.79 -10.45 -16.70
C LEU A 84 5.62 -11.85 -17.32
N LYS A 85 6.73 -12.49 -17.69
CA LYS A 85 6.71 -13.84 -18.28
C LYS A 85 6.07 -14.86 -17.33
N GLN A 86 6.29 -14.71 -16.02
CA GLN A 86 5.64 -15.52 -14.99
C GLN A 86 4.13 -15.33 -14.97
N GLN A 87 3.62 -14.14 -15.28
CA GLN A 87 2.20 -13.81 -15.20
C GLN A 87 1.39 -14.28 -16.41
N VAL A 88 2.02 -14.53 -17.56
CA VAL A 88 1.31 -15.00 -18.79
C VAL A 88 0.55 -16.33 -18.59
N PRO A 89 1.12 -17.41 -18.05
CA PRO A 89 0.37 -18.63 -17.79
C PRO A 89 -0.73 -18.44 -16.75
N LEU A 90 -0.50 -17.58 -15.75
CA LEU A 90 -1.45 -17.34 -14.66
C LEU A 90 -2.70 -16.58 -15.14
N ILE A 91 -2.56 -15.59 -16.04
CA ILE A 91 -3.74 -14.92 -16.60
C ILE A 91 -4.55 -15.89 -17.47
N LYS A 92 -3.91 -16.79 -18.24
CA LYS A 92 -4.62 -17.80 -19.03
C LYS A 92 -5.36 -18.80 -18.14
N GLU A 93 -4.76 -19.23 -17.04
CA GLU A 93 -5.39 -20.08 -16.02
C GLU A 93 -6.65 -19.39 -15.47
N LEU A 94 -6.51 -18.11 -15.08
CA LEU A 94 -7.61 -17.33 -14.52
C LEU A 94 -8.75 -17.12 -15.52
N LEU A 95 -8.43 -16.77 -16.77
CA LEU A 95 -9.44 -16.58 -17.82
C LEU A 95 -10.20 -17.89 -18.11
N ARG A 96 -9.52 -19.04 -18.11
CA ARG A 96 -10.19 -20.35 -18.27
C ARG A 96 -11.10 -20.66 -17.09
N ALA A 97 -10.63 -20.39 -15.85
CA ALA A 97 -11.48 -20.53 -14.67
C ALA A 97 -12.71 -19.62 -14.72
N MET A 98 -12.58 -18.42 -15.29
CA MET A 98 -13.69 -17.50 -15.57
C MET A 98 -14.55 -17.88 -16.77
N GLN A 99 -14.31 -19.04 -17.41
CA GLN A 99 -15.01 -19.50 -18.62
C GLN A 99 -14.90 -18.52 -19.79
N ILE A 100 -13.80 -17.75 -19.87
CA ILE A 100 -13.54 -16.84 -20.98
C ILE A 100 -12.78 -17.59 -22.08
N THR A 101 -13.28 -17.50 -23.30
CA THR A 101 -12.69 -18.14 -24.47
C THR A 101 -11.32 -17.54 -24.78
N ILE A 102 -10.31 -18.40 -24.87
CA ILE A 102 -8.94 -18.05 -25.28
C ILE A 102 -8.68 -18.66 -26.67
N VAL A 103 -8.11 -17.86 -27.56
CA VAL A 103 -7.69 -18.32 -28.89
C VAL A 103 -6.20 -18.14 -29.08
N GLU A 104 -5.56 -19.18 -29.61
CA GLU A 104 -4.12 -19.26 -29.90
C GLU A 104 -3.92 -20.12 -31.14
N LYS A 105 -2.99 -19.77 -32.02
CA LYS A 105 -2.71 -20.56 -33.22
C LYS A 105 -1.22 -20.51 -33.55
N GLU A 106 -0.59 -21.66 -33.65
CA GLU A 106 0.80 -21.76 -34.08
C GLU A 106 0.99 -21.23 -35.51
N GLY A 107 2.03 -20.43 -35.71
CA GLY A 107 2.35 -19.86 -37.03
C GLY A 107 1.70 -18.52 -37.32
N TYR A 108 0.78 -18.03 -36.45
CA TYR A 108 0.06 -16.76 -36.58
C TYR A 108 0.21 -15.93 -35.31
N GLU A 109 -0.01 -14.62 -35.45
CA GLU A 109 0.00 -13.69 -34.32
C GLU A 109 -1.43 -13.47 -33.79
N ALA A 110 -1.54 -12.96 -32.55
CA ALA A 110 -2.84 -12.63 -31.95
C ALA A 110 -3.65 -11.65 -32.83
N ASP A 111 -2.98 -10.69 -33.47
CA ASP A 111 -3.61 -9.71 -34.35
C ASP A 111 -4.29 -10.37 -35.57
N ASP A 112 -3.68 -11.44 -36.12
CA ASP A 112 -4.25 -12.20 -37.26
C ASP A 112 -5.52 -12.96 -36.82
N LEU A 113 -5.50 -13.52 -35.59
CA LEU A 113 -6.67 -14.18 -35.00
C LEU A 113 -7.79 -13.18 -34.72
N LEU A 114 -7.46 -12.05 -34.15
CA LEU A 114 -8.42 -10.97 -33.85
C LEU A 114 -9.04 -10.44 -35.16
N GLY A 115 -8.22 -10.19 -36.17
CA GLY A 115 -8.68 -9.72 -37.47
C GLY A 115 -9.62 -10.73 -38.15
N THR A 116 -9.25 -11.99 -38.16
CA THR A 116 -10.06 -13.08 -38.74
C THR A 116 -11.40 -13.20 -38.03
N ILE A 117 -11.42 -13.23 -36.69
CA ILE A 117 -12.64 -13.38 -35.89
C ILE A 117 -13.52 -12.14 -36.04
N ALA A 118 -12.92 -10.94 -35.98
CA ALA A 118 -13.67 -9.69 -36.13
C ALA A 118 -14.41 -9.61 -37.48
N LYS A 119 -13.70 -9.88 -38.58
CA LYS A 119 -14.29 -9.85 -39.93
C LYS A 119 -15.38 -10.90 -40.11
N LYS A 120 -15.13 -12.16 -39.70
CA LYS A 120 -16.10 -13.26 -39.80
C LYS A 120 -17.36 -13.02 -38.96
N THR A 121 -17.22 -12.44 -37.77
CA THR A 121 -18.38 -12.18 -36.89
C THR A 121 -19.12 -10.90 -37.24
N ALA A 122 -18.48 -9.84 -37.68
CA ALA A 122 -19.12 -8.65 -38.21
C ALA A 122 -19.96 -8.98 -39.45
N ALA A 123 -19.44 -9.82 -40.37
CA ALA A 123 -20.19 -10.32 -41.52
C ALA A 123 -21.43 -11.15 -41.15
N LYS A 124 -21.46 -11.76 -39.94
CA LYS A 124 -22.65 -12.45 -39.39
C LYS A 124 -23.61 -11.48 -38.68
N GLY A 125 -23.34 -10.18 -38.67
CA GLY A 125 -24.22 -9.14 -38.14
C GLY A 125 -23.98 -8.76 -36.68
N LEU A 126 -22.79 -9.03 -36.13
CA LEU A 126 -22.40 -8.56 -34.81
C LEU A 126 -21.73 -7.17 -34.89
N ASP A 127 -21.82 -6.42 -33.79
CA ASP A 127 -20.96 -5.27 -33.54
C ASP A 127 -19.72 -5.77 -32.75
N VAL A 128 -18.52 -5.49 -33.24
CA VAL A 128 -17.27 -6.00 -32.69
C VAL A 128 -16.41 -4.89 -32.13
N SER A 129 -15.96 -5.00 -30.88
CA SER A 129 -14.98 -4.11 -30.26
C SER A 129 -13.66 -4.86 -30.08
N VAL A 130 -12.60 -4.40 -30.76
CA VAL A 130 -11.24 -4.94 -30.62
C VAL A 130 -10.44 -4.07 -29.67
N ILE A 131 -10.00 -4.64 -28.56
CA ILE A 131 -9.29 -3.94 -27.51
C ILE A 131 -7.81 -4.33 -27.56
N SER A 132 -6.94 -3.38 -27.90
CA SER A 132 -5.48 -3.56 -27.94
C SER A 132 -4.77 -2.23 -27.70
N GLY A 133 -3.51 -2.28 -27.30
CA GLY A 133 -2.60 -1.12 -27.33
C GLY A 133 -1.91 -0.92 -28.66
N ASP A 134 -2.06 -1.87 -29.60
CA ASP A 134 -1.40 -1.83 -30.90
C ASP A 134 -2.25 -1.05 -31.93
N ARG A 135 -1.58 -0.14 -32.62
CA ARG A 135 -2.22 0.70 -33.66
C ARG A 135 -2.30 0.01 -35.01
N ASP A 136 -1.62 -1.10 -35.19
CA ASP A 136 -1.67 -1.84 -36.44
C ASP A 136 -3.06 -2.43 -36.70
N LEU A 137 -3.80 -2.70 -35.62
CA LEU A 137 -5.20 -3.10 -35.68
C LEU A 137 -6.15 -2.03 -36.25
N LEU A 138 -5.73 -0.77 -36.40
CA LEU A 138 -6.54 0.28 -37.05
C LEU A 138 -6.92 -0.06 -38.48
N GLN A 139 -6.13 -0.91 -39.17
CA GLN A 139 -6.43 -1.44 -40.50
C GLN A 139 -7.71 -2.29 -40.54
N LEU A 140 -8.18 -2.78 -39.39
CA LEU A 140 -9.38 -3.60 -39.27
C LEU A 140 -10.67 -2.79 -39.07
N ALA A 141 -10.56 -1.48 -38.81
CA ALA A 141 -11.70 -0.64 -38.49
C ALA A 141 -12.71 -0.63 -39.65
N GLU A 142 -13.98 -0.93 -39.33
CA GLU A 142 -15.15 -0.93 -40.25
C GLU A 142 -16.39 -0.39 -39.55
N GLU A 143 -17.50 -0.21 -40.27
CA GLU A 143 -18.76 0.26 -39.69
C GLU A 143 -19.19 -0.50 -38.43
N HIS A 144 -18.90 -1.83 -38.40
CA HIS A 144 -19.25 -2.74 -37.31
C HIS A 144 -18.05 -3.33 -36.59
N ILE A 145 -16.83 -2.81 -36.84
CA ILE A 145 -15.60 -3.19 -36.15
C ILE A 145 -14.95 -1.92 -35.60
N LYS A 146 -15.04 -1.72 -34.30
CA LYS A 146 -14.47 -0.59 -33.59
C LYS A 146 -13.17 -0.99 -32.89
N ILE A 147 -12.09 -0.26 -33.10
CA ILE A 147 -10.81 -0.48 -32.41
C ILE A 147 -10.76 0.44 -31.19
N ARG A 148 -10.49 -0.14 -30.02
CA ARG A 148 -10.44 0.58 -28.74
C ARG A 148 -9.05 0.49 -28.14
N ILE A 149 -8.39 1.63 -28.02
CA ILE A 149 -7.00 1.73 -27.52
C ILE A 149 -7.00 2.37 -26.13
N PRO A 150 -6.80 1.58 -25.06
CA PRO A 150 -6.66 2.15 -23.72
C PRO A 150 -5.36 2.99 -23.66
N LYS A 151 -5.39 4.18 -23.06
CA LYS A 151 -4.23 5.02 -22.81
C LYS A 151 -4.20 5.46 -21.36
N THR A 152 -3.06 5.37 -20.71
CA THR A 152 -2.88 5.89 -19.36
C THR A 152 -2.25 7.27 -19.42
N LYS A 153 -3.00 8.31 -18.99
CA LYS A 153 -2.54 9.68 -18.95
C LYS A 153 -2.66 10.19 -17.52
N LYS A 154 -1.54 10.53 -16.89
CA LYS A 154 -1.51 11.03 -15.50
C LYS A 154 -2.20 10.09 -14.46
N GLY A 155 -2.07 8.78 -14.63
CA GLY A 155 -2.67 7.79 -13.72
C GLY A 155 -4.16 7.47 -13.98
N VAL A 156 -4.78 8.12 -14.96
CA VAL A 156 -6.15 7.83 -15.42
C VAL A 156 -6.06 7.07 -16.75
N THR A 157 -6.81 5.98 -16.89
CA THR A 157 -6.94 5.27 -18.17
C THR A 157 -8.05 5.90 -18.98
N GLU A 158 -7.68 6.57 -20.07
CA GLU A 158 -8.60 7.04 -21.12
C GLU A 158 -8.65 5.99 -22.23
N VAL A 159 -9.74 5.92 -22.99
CA VAL A 159 -9.89 5.02 -24.13
C VAL A 159 -10.07 5.87 -25.38
N GLU A 160 -9.27 5.60 -26.41
CA GLU A 160 -9.47 6.15 -27.74
C GLU A 160 -10.22 5.12 -28.59
N ASP A 161 -11.36 5.54 -29.15
CA ASP A 161 -12.19 4.73 -30.02
C ASP A 161 -11.92 5.12 -31.47
N TYR A 162 -11.80 4.14 -32.35
CA TYR A 162 -11.52 4.33 -33.76
C TYR A 162 -12.51 3.54 -34.63
N LEU A 163 -13.33 4.27 -35.36
CA LEU A 163 -14.08 3.83 -36.53
C LEU A 163 -13.36 4.31 -37.80
N PRO A 164 -13.75 3.91 -39.02
CA PRO A 164 -13.08 4.36 -40.25
C PRO A 164 -12.88 5.87 -40.35
N VAL A 165 -13.89 6.66 -39.99
CA VAL A 165 -13.84 8.13 -40.03
C VAL A 165 -12.80 8.70 -39.07
N ASP A 166 -12.55 8.05 -37.95
CA ASP A 166 -11.56 8.50 -36.95
C ASP A 166 -10.13 8.21 -37.47
N VAL A 167 -9.93 7.09 -38.17
CA VAL A 167 -8.66 6.76 -38.82
C VAL A 167 -8.34 7.76 -39.93
N GLU A 168 -9.33 8.05 -40.80
CA GLU A 168 -9.20 9.05 -41.87
C GLU A 168 -8.92 10.45 -41.31
N THR A 169 -9.60 10.84 -40.24
CA THR A 169 -9.40 12.15 -39.60
C THR A 169 -8.00 12.28 -39.01
N LEU A 170 -7.47 11.21 -38.39
CA LEU A 170 -6.20 11.24 -37.70
C LEU A 170 -4.98 11.06 -38.61
N TYR A 171 -5.11 10.19 -39.61
CA TYR A 171 -3.98 9.78 -40.48
C TYR A 171 -4.11 10.28 -41.91
N GLY A 172 -5.24 10.77 -42.35
CA GLY A 172 -5.53 11.21 -43.73
C GLY A 172 -5.68 10.06 -44.73
N VAL A 173 -5.87 8.84 -44.25
CA VAL A 173 -5.98 7.61 -45.07
C VAL A 173 -7.08 6.71 -44.51
N THR A 174 -7.71 5.93 -45.35
CA THR A 174 -8.68 4.90 -44.92
C THR A 174 -8.00 3.76 -44.13
N PRO A 175 -8.72 2.94 -43.34
CA PRO A 175 -8.15 1.78 -42.67
C PRO A 175 -7.38 0.82 -43.60
N LEU A 176 -7.82 0.60 -44.80
CA LEU A 176 -7.10 -0.24 -45.77
C LEU A 176 -5.85 0.45 -46.30
N GLU A 177 -5.93 1.75 -46.62
CA GLU A 177 -4.78 2.56 -47.05
C GLU A 177 -3.73 2.73 -45.95
N PHE A 178 -4.13 2.54 -44.67
CA PHE A 178 -3.21 2.56 -43.54
C PHE A 178 -2.11 1.48 -43.61
N ILE A 179 -2.41 0.31 -44.25
CA ILE A 179 -1.45 -0.75 -44.51
C ILE A 179 -0.34 -0.21 -45.46
N ASP A 180 -0.72 0.43 -46.54
CA ASP A 180 0.19 0.99 -47.54
C ASP A 180 1.01 2.15 -46.97
N MET A 181 0.40 2.96 -46.10
CA MET A 181 1.11 4.01 -45.36
C MET A 181 2.19 3.40 -44.46
N LYS A 182 1.88 2.33 -43.73
CA LYS A 182 2.83 1.57 -42.92
C LYS A 182 3.93 0.94 -43.77
N ALA A 183 3.60 0.38 -44.92
CA ALA A 183 4.57 -0.17 -45.86
C ALA A 183 5.62 0.85 -46.31
N LEU A 184 5.18 2.09 -46.57
CA LEU A 184 6.10 3.18 -46.97
C LEU A 184 6.96 3.67 -45.82
N MET A 185 6.37 3.93 -44.63
CA MET A 185 7.10 4.53 -43.50
C MET A 185 7.90 3.52 -42.69
N GLY A 186 7.56 2.22 -42.77
CA GLY A 186 8.09 1.18 -41.92
C GLY A 186 7.59 1.28 -40.47
N ASP A 187 8.04 0.35 -39.64
CA ASP A 187 7.81 0.33 -38.21
C ASP A 187 9.07 -0.10 -37.46
N THR A 188 9.60 0.79 -36.64
CA THR A 188 10.82 0.52 -35.84
C THR A 188 10.55 -0.43 -34.68
N SER A 189 9.31 -0.53 -34.17
CA SER A 189 8.96 -1.42 -33.06
C SER A 189 8.93 -2.88 -33.51
N ASP A 190 8.51 -3.15 -34.74
CA ASP A 190 8.43 -4.48 -35.35
C ASP A 190 9.57 -4.76 -36.34
N ASN A 191 10.50 -3.81 -36.45
CA ASN A 191 11.61 -3.88 -37.39
C ASN A 191 11.15 -4.07 -38.85
N ILE A 192 10.05 -3.39 -39.22
CA ILE A 192 9.58 -3.29 -40.61
C ILE A 192 10.35 -2.17 -41.30
N PRO A 193 11.09 -2.45 -42.40
CA PRO A 193 12.10 -1.52 -42.90
C PRO A 193 11.52 -0.28 -43.58
N GLY A 194 10.41 -0.35 -44.31
CA GLY A 194 9.85 0.75 -45.09
C GLY A 194 10.78 1.29 -46.15
N ALA A 195 10.47 2.47 -46.72
CA ALA A 195 11.36 3.25 -47.58
C ALA A 195 12.22 4.21 -46.72
N PRO A 196 13.56 4.10 -46.70
CA PRO A 196 14.42 4.91 -45.86
C PRO A 196 14.19 6.42 -45.99
N GLY A 197 13.87 7.09 -44.89
CA GLY A 197 13.64 8.56 -44.86
C GLY A 197 12.22 8.97 -45.29
N VAL A 198 11.33 8.06 -45.57
CA VAL A 198 9.87 8.34 -45.73
C VAL A 198 9.21 8.26 -44.36
N GLY A 199 8.82 9.40 -43.82
CA GLY A 199 8.13 9.48 -42.53
C GLY A 199 6.61 9.55 -42.69
N PRO A 200 5.86 9.54 -41.56
CA PRO A 200 4.39 9.45 -41.55
C PRO A 200 3.69 10.52 -42.42
N LYS A 201 4.13 11.78 -42.36
CA LYS A 201 3.57 12.86 -43.16
C LYS A 201 3.73 12.67 -44.66
N THR A 202 4.90 12.18 -45.08
CA THR A 202 5.19 11.96 -46.50
C THR A 202 4.43 10.71 -46.97
N ALA A 203 4.39 9.64 -46.18
CA ALA A 203 3.67 8.43 -46.49
C ALA A 203 2.15 8.71 -46.61
N SER A 204 1.57 9.41 -45.64
CA SER A 204 0.14 9.80 -45.68
C SER A 204 -0.18 10.63 -46.94
N ALA A 205 0.65 11.67 -47.28
CA ALA A 205 0.42 12.51 -48.46
C ALA A 205 0.50 11.69 -49.76
N LEU A 206 1.43 10.75 -49.86
CA LEU A 206 1.54 9.88 -51.05
C LEU A 206 0.35 8.93 -51.18
N ILE A 207 -0.06 8.30 -50.09
CA ILE A 207 -1.19 7.37 -50.10
C ILE A 207 -2.51 8.14 -50.33
N THR A 208 -2.72 9.31 -49.76
CA THR A 208 -3.89 10.15 -50.08
C THR A 208 -3.97 10.48 -51.58
N GLN A 209 -2.81 10.62 -52.27
CA GLN A 209 -2.78 10.98 -53.69
C GLN A 209 -2.86 9.74 -54.61
N TYR A 210 -2.26 8.64 -54.23
CA TYR A 210 -2.11 7.45 -55.11
C TYR A 210 -2.86 6.21 -54.59
N HIS A 211 -3.44 6.24 -53.42
CA HIS A 211 -4.26 5.25 -52.73
C HIS A 211 -3.55 3.95 -52.31
N ASN A 212 -2.54 3.45 -53.04
CA ASN A 212 -1.81 2.24 -52.67
C ASN A 212 -0.37 2.28 -53.24
N ILE A 213 0.49 1.42 -52.73
CA ILE A 213 1.93 1.38 -53.15
C ILE A 213 2.08 0.91 -54.63
N GLU A 214 1.18 0.07 -55.12
CA GLU A 214 1.19 -0.41 -56.49
C GLU A 214 1.04 0.75 -57.44
N THR A 215 0.08 1.64 -57.25
CA THR A 215 -0.11 2.86 -58.02
C THR A 215 1.08 3.84 -57.86
N ILE A 216 1.66 3.90 -56.68
CA ILE A 216 2.89 4.70 -56.49
C ILE A 216 4.04 4.17 -57.34
N PHE A 217 4.17 2.84 -57.50
CA PHE A 217 5.22 2.23 -58.33
C PHE A 217 5.00 2.47 -59.81
N GLU A 218 3.76 2.60 -60.27
CA GLU A 218 3.41 2.97 -61.66
C GLU A 218 3.76 4.45 -61.97
N HIS A 219 3.75 5.31 -60.96
CA HIS A 219 3.94 6.76 -61.10
C HIS A 219 5.25 7.25 -60.47
N LEU A 220 6.28 6.39 -60.36
CA LEU A 220 7.52 6.76 -59.71
C LEU A 220 8.14 8.09 -60.21
N ASP A 221 8.01 8.37 -61.50
CA ASP A 221 8.56 9.57 -62.10
C ASP A 221 7.89 10.88 -61.69
N GLU A 222 6.68 10.82 -61.21
CA GLU A 222 5.84 11.95 -60.83
C GLU A 222 5.91 12.26 -59.32
N LEU A 223 6.55 11.37 -58.51
CA LEU A 223 6.56 11.48 -57.07
C LEU A 223 7.25 12.73 -56.53
N LYS A 224 6.64 13.34 -55.56
CA LYS A 224 7.19 14.45 -54.74
C LYS A 224 7.13 14.11 -53.24
N PRO A 225 8.13 14.49 -52.45
CA PRO A 225 9.37 15.23 -52.79
C PRO A 225 10.42 14.33 -53.45
N PRO A 226 11.44 14.93 -54.13
CA PRO A 226 12.45 14.15 -54.86
C PRO A 226 13.20 13.13 -54.02
N LYS A 227 13.38 13.39 -52.70
CA LYS A 227 13.98 12.44 -51.77
C LYS A 227 13.14 11.18 -51.59
N ALA A 228 11.80 11.31 -51.46
CA ALA A 228 10.90 10.19 -51.35
C ALA A 228 10.85 9.39 -52.67
N LYS A 229 10.77 10.07 -53.83
CA LYS A 229 10.92 9.45 -55.14
C LYS A 229 12.13 8.55 -55.21
N LYS A 230 13.34 9.10 -54.95
CA LYS A 230 14.57 8.34 -54.97
C LYS A 230 14.53 7.13 -54.06
N SER A 231 14.15 7.35 -52.79
CA SER A 231 14.12 6.29 -51.79
C SER A 231 13.14 5.16 -52.12
N ILE A 232 11.93 5.49 -52.60
CA ILE A 232 10.95 4.46 -52.98
C ILE A 232 11.39 3.71 -54.24
N SER A 233 11.95 4.41 -55.27
CA SER A 233 12.44 3.77 -56.50
C SER A 233 13.61 2.81 -56.26
N GLU A 234 14.48 3.13 -55.29
CA GLU A 234 15.64 2.28 -54.93
C GLU A 234 15.26 1.11 -54.03
N ASN A 235 14.05 1.11 -53.37
CA ASN A 235 13.66 0.16 -52.35
C ASN A 235 12.30 -0.47 -52.63
N VAL A 236 11.86 -0.64 -53.88
CA VAL A 236 10.55 -1.19 -54.25
C VAL A 236 10.27 -2.53 -53.60
N GLU A 237 11.19 -3.51 -53.68
CA GLU A 237 11.01 -4.83 -53.09
C GLU A 237 10.97 -4.79 -51.56
N GLN A 238 11.72 -3.89 -50.93
CA GLN A 238 11.66 -3.67 -49.48
C GLN A 238 10.32 -3.09 -49.03
N VAL A 239 9.72 -2.19 -49.84
CA VAL A 239 8.39 -1.63 -49.54
C VAL A 239 7.30 -2.71 -49.68
N LYS A 240 7.40 -3.58 -50.72
CA LYS A 240 6.51 -4.74 -50.90
C LYS A 240 6.59 -5.71 -49.70
N LEU A 241 7.83 -6.03 -49.25
CA LEU A 241 8.06 -6.82 -48.06
C LEU A 241 7.44 -6.14 -46.83
N SER A 242 7.60 -4.84 -46.70
CA SER A 242 7.02 -4.07 -45.59
C SER A 242 5.49 -4.11 -45.59
N LYS A 243 4.85 -4.04 -46.75
CA LYS A 243 3.39 -4.23 -46.88
C LYS A 243 2.95 -5.63 -46.42
N PHE A 244 3.67 -6.68 -46.87
CA PHE A 244 3.40 -8.07 -46.44
C PHE A 244 3.51 -8.20 -44.92
N LEU A 245 4.57 -7.64 -44.31
CA LEU A 245 4.79 -7.70 -42.85
C LEU A 245 3.76 -6.92 -42.05
N ALA A 246 3.31 -5.75 -42.55
CA ALA A 246 2.33 -4.89 -41.90
C ALA A 246 0.87 -5.35 -42.06
N THR A 247 0.60 -6.23 -43.02
CA THR A 247 -0.76 -6.71 -43.30
C THR A 247 -1.18 -7.79 -42.29
N ILE A 248 -2.31 -7.57 -41.63
CA ILE A 248 -2.95 -8.57 -40.75
C ILE A 248 -3.66 -9.60 -41.63
N ASP A 249 -3.40 -10.88 -41.41
CA ASP A 249 -4.10 -11.98 -42.08
C ASP A 249 -5.49 -12.15 -41.47
N ILE A 250 -6.53 -11.95 -42.33
CA ILE A 250 -7.95 -12.06 -41.90
C ILE A 250 -8.60 -13.37 -42.27
N ASP A 251 -7.83 -14.34 -42.81
CA ASP A 251 -8.30 -15.65 -43.27
C ASP A 251 -7.60 -16.82 -42.57
N VAL A 252 -7.13 -16.59 -41.34
CA VAL A 252 -6.48 -17.64 -40.53
C VAL A 252 -7.39 -18.86 -40.40
N PRO A 253 -6.88 -20.09 -40.55
CA PRO A 253 -7.63 -21.32 -40.34
C PRO A 253 -7.80 -21.62 -38.85
N VAL A 254 -8.51 -20.74 -38.15
CA VAL A 254 -8.85 -20.90 -36.73
C VAL A 254 -10.21 -21.56 -36.59
N ASP A 255 -10.27 -22.61 -35.78
CA ASP A 255 -11.53 -23.22 -35.33
C ASP A 255 -12.10 -22.37 -34.20
N TYR A 256 -13.08 -21.54 -34.52
CA TYR A 256 -13.69 -20.59 -33.57
C TYR A 256 -15.20 -20.76 -33.60
N ASP A 257 -15.73 -21.22 -32.47
CA ASP A 257 -17.15 -21.27 -32.20
C ASP A 257 -17.59 -20.08 -31.35
N LEU A 258 -18.47 -19.25 -31.90
CA LEU A 258 -18.98 -18.06 -31.24
C LEU A 258 -19.80 -18.39 -29.98
N GLU A 259 -20.53 -19.50 -29.97
CA GLU A 259 -21.36 -19.87 -28.81
C GLU A 259 -20.51 -20.24 -27.60
N ASN A 260 -19.29 -20.73 -27.79
CA ASN A 260 -18.34 -20.95 -26.70
C ASN A 260 -17.80 -19.64 -26.09
N ALA A 261 -17.95 -18.53 -26.79
CA ALA A 261 -17.54 -17.20 -26.32
C ALA A 261 -18.67 -16.41 -25.63
N ALA A 262 -19.84 -17.04 -25.44
CA ALA A 262 -20.98 -16.39 -24.81
C ALA A 262 -20.65 -15.93 -23.39
N VAL A 263 -21.05 -14.68 -23.08
CA VAL A 263 -20.88 -14.10 -21.75
C VAL A 263 -21.82 -14.74 -20.76
N GLY A 264 -21.26 -15.34 -19.72
CA GLY A 264 -22.01 -15.98 -18.63
C GLY A 264 -21.07 -16.77 -17.75
N GLY A 265 -21.20 -16.68 -16.42
CA GLY A 265 -20.47 -17.54 -15.53
C GLY A 265 -19.03 -17.13 -15.21
N TYR A 266 -18.66 -15.84 -15.29
CA TYR A 266 -17.32 -15.36 -14.89
C TYR A 266 -16.95 -15.68 -13.44
N TYR A 267 -17.95 -15.87 -12.59
CA TYR A 267 -17.81 -15.95 -11.14
C TYR A 267 -17.92 -17.40 -10.66
N THR A 268 -17.12 -18.28 -11.26
CA THR A 268 -17.05 -19.69 -10.87
C THR A 268 -16.33 -19.88 -9.53
N PRO A 269 -16.56 -20.99 -8.81
CA PRO A 269 -15.78 -21.33 -7.62
C PRO A 269 -14.27 -21.41 -7.88
N GLU A 270 -13.85 -21.93 -9.03
CA GLU A 270 -12.46 -22.02 -9.43
C GLU A 270 -11.84 -20.64 -9.65
N ALA A 271 -12.56 -19.73 -10.32
CA ALA A 271 -12.14 -18.34 -10.47
C ALA A 271 -12.02 -17.66 -9.10
N TYR A 272 -12.99 -17.88 -8.20
CA TYR A 272 -12.96 -17.33 -6.84
C TYR A 272 -11.68 -17.72 -6.09
N GLU A 273 -11.28 -18.99 -6.10
CA GLU A 273 -10.07 -19.46 -5.43
C GLU A 273 -8.80 -18.83 -6.04
N LEU A 274 -8.74 -18.64 -7.36
CA LEU A 274 -7.63 -17.93 -8.01
C LEU A 274 -7.59 -16.44 -7.66
N PHE A 275 -8.73 -15.75 -7.65
CA PHE A 275 -8.81 -14.36 -7.20
C PHE A 275 -8.34 -14.19 -5.74
N LYS A 276 -8.66 -15.15 -4.89
CA LYS A 276 -8.20 -15.22 -3.51
C LYS A 276 -6.70 -15.48 -3.42
N ARG A 277 -6.18 -16.47 -4.16
CA ARG A 277 -4.76 -16.78 -4.24
C ARG A 277 -3.92 -15.58 -4.70
N PHE A 278 -4.41 -14.83 -5.69
CA PHE A 278 -3.73 -13.63 -6.20
C PHE A 278 -3.98 -12.37 -5.36
N ASN A 279 -4.75 -12.47 -4.26
CA ASN A 279 -5.07 -11.37 -3.36
C ASN A 279 -5.87 -10.21 -4.01
N PHE A 280 -6.78 -10.52 -4.92
CA PHE A 280 -7.58 -9.55 -5.65
C PHE A 280 -8.87 -9.17 -4.91
N LYS A 281 -8.73 -8.58 -3.72
CA LYS A 281 -9.86 -8.22 -2.82
C LYS A 281 -10.94 -7.39 -3.51
N SER A 282 -10.58 -6.44 -4.37
CA SER A 282 -11.55 -5.59 -5.08
C SER A 282 -12.44 -6.36 -6.05
N PHE A 283 -11.91 -7.42 -6.66
CA PHE A 283 -12.67 -8.25 -7.59
C PHE A 283 -13.49 -9.33 -6.88
N LEU A 284 -13.06 -9.81 -5.71
CA LEU A 284 -13.85 -10.75 -4.91
C LEU A 284 -15.25 -10.21 -4.57
N LYS A 285 -15.40 -8.89 -4.48
CA LYS A 285 -16.70 -8.22 -4.29
C LYS A 285 -17.70 -8.38 -5.45
N ARG A 286 -17.24 -8.82 -6.63
CA ARG A 286 -18.08 -9.10 -7.79
C ARG A 286 -18.75 -10.48 -7.73
N PHE A 287 -18.25 -11.36 -6.86
CA PHE A 287 -18.83 -12.68 -6.63
C PHE A 287 -20.02 -12.56 -5.67
N ASN A 288 -21.17 -13.05 -6.05
CA ASN A 288 -22.31 -13.18 -5.14
C ASN A 288 -22.10 -14.40 -4.22
N GLN A 289 -22.69 -14.39 -3.04
CA GLN A 289 -22.62 -15.53 -2.11
C GLN A 289 -23.16 -16.83 -2.71
N GLU A 290 -24.14 -16.75 -3.59
CA GLU A 290 -24.72 -17.91 -4.30
C GLU A 290 -23.74 -18.48 -5.36
N ASP A 291 -22.90 -17.63 -5.97
CA ASP A 291 -21.92 -18.04 -7.00
C ASP A 291 -20.70 -18.76 -6.40
N THR A 292 -20.38 -18.47 -5.14
CA THR A 292 -19.14 -18.97 -4.52
C THR A 292 -19.30 -20.32 -3.82
N GLY A 293 -20.51 -20.71 -3.47
CA GLY A 293 -20.76 -21.92 -2.67
C GLY A 293 -20.13 -21.91 -1.27
N ILE A 294 -19.50 -20.79 -0.89
CA ILE A 294 -18.80 -20.60 0.38
C ILE A 294 -19.72 -19.85 1.35
N THR A 295 -20.72 -20.55 1.84
CA THR A 295 -21.26 -20.27 3.15
C THR A 295 -20.25 -20.80 4.15
N LEU A 296 -19.80 -19.97 5.11
CA LEU A 296 -18.99 -20.48 6.20
C LEU A 296 -19.81 -21.64 6.83
N GLU A 297 -19.32 -22.87 6.79
CA GLU A 297 -20.04 -23.98 7.41
C GLU A 297 -20.43 -23.67 8.86
N ALA A 298 -19.64 -22.80 9.51
CA ALA A 298 -19.88 -22.32 10.87
C ALA A 298 -21.06 -21.33 10.99
N ASP A 299 -21.50 -20.64 9.92
CA ASP A 299 -22.64 -19.70 9.99
C ASP A 299 -23.92 -20.41 10.49
N ARG A 300 -24.08 -21.70 10.19
CA ARG A 300 -25.18 -22.53 10.68
C ARG A 300 -25.21 -22.72 12.20
N TYR A 301 -24.10 -22.45 12.87
CA TYR A 301 -23.95 -22.56 14.32
C TYR A 301 -23.95 -21.19 15.01
N PHE A 302 -24.18 -20.13 14.27
CA PHE A 302 -24.29 -18.78 14.79
C PHE A 302 -25.73 -18.54 15.22
N THR A 303 -25.91 -18.18 16.48
CA THR A 303 -27.22 -17.98 17.05
C THR A 303 -27.31 -16.62 17.74
N CYS A 304 -28.49 -16.00 17.69
CA CYS A 304 -28.82 -14.85 18.51
C CYS A 304 -29.64 -15.34 19.71
N VAL A 305 -29.11 -15.15 20.91
CA VAL A 305 -29.72 -15.63 22.16
C VAL A 305 -30.31 -14.44 22.90
N THR A 306 -31.64 -14.39 23.01
CA THR A 306 -32.40 -13.31 23.64
C THR A 306 -33.09 -13.75 24.93
N GLU A 307 -33.33 -15.06 25.05
CA GLU A 307 -34.03 -15.61 26.25
C GLU A 307 -33.04 -15.73 27.40
N PHE A 308 -33.45 -15.19 28.57
CA PHE A 308 -32.62 -15.16 29.78
C PHE A 308 -32.07 -16.52 30.19
N SER A 309 -32.90 -17.56 30.12
CA SER A 309 -32.51 -18.94 30.46
C SER A 309 -31.44 -19.50 29.52
N GLU A 310 -31.51 -19.16 28.24
CA GLU A 310 -30.50 -19.58 27.25
C GLU A 310 -29.18 -18.85 27.45
N VAL A 311 -29.21 -17.57 27.85
CA VAL A 311 -28.00 -16.80 28.20
C VAL A 311 -27.31 -17.44 29.41
N GLU A 312 -28.07 -17.78 30.48
CA GLU A 312 -27.51 -18.48 31.65
C GLU A 312 -26.90 -19.83 31.28
N GLU A 313 -27.56 -20.60 30.40
CA GLU A 313 -27.04 -21.88 29.93
C GLU A 313 -25.75 -21.73 29.16
N LEU A 314 -25.67 -20.71 28.29
CA LEU A 314 -24.45 -20.42 27.49
C LEU A 314 -23.28 -20.10 28.39
N PHE A 315 -23.45 -19.20 29.38
CA PHE A 315 -22.40 -18.88 30.35
C PHE A 315 -22.00 -20.10 31.20
N ALA A 316 -22.96 -20.91 31.65
CA ALA A 316 -22.67 -22.13 32.38
C ALA A 316 -21.85 -23.13 31.56
N GLN A 317 -22.13 -23.26 30.25
CA GLN A 317 -21.33 -24.10 29.35
C GLN A 317 -19.92 -23.54 29.15
N ALA A 318 -19.78 -22.23 28.95
CA ALA A 318 -18.50 -21.56 28.82
C ALA A 318 -17.63 -21.75 30.08
N GLN A 319 -18.20 -21.49 31.26
CA GLN A 319 -17.57 -21.68 32.57
C GLN A 319 -17.16 -23.15 32.82
N ASN A 320 -18.04 -24.09 32.50
CA ASN A 320 -17.70 -25.52 32.64
C ASN A 320 -16.56 -25.91 31.73
N LYS A 321 -16.53 -25.43 30.48
CA LYS A 321 -15.47 -25.74 29.53
C LYS A 321 -14.10 -25.25 29.99
N VAL A 322 -13.96 -23.99 30.42
CA VAL A 322 -12.69 -23.45 30.90
C VAL A 322 -12.23 -24.12 32.20
N ARG A 323 -13.13 -24.58 33.03
CA ARG A 323 -12.82 -25.29 34.27
C ARG A 323 -12.36 -26.73 34.06
N THR A 324 -12.97 -27.45 33.10
CA THR A 324 -12.75 -28.88 32.87
C THR A 324 -11.61 -29.15 31.87
N ASP A 325 -11.37 -28.27 30.93
CA ASP A 325 -10.33 -28.39 29.92
C ASP A 325 -9.35 -27.22 29.99
N LYS A 326 -8.15 -27.48 30.51
CA LYS A 326 -7.08 -26.46 30.65
C LYS A 326 -6.58 -25.92 29.32
N ASN A 327 -6.79 -26.63 28.22
CA ASN A 327 -6.39 -26.22 26.88
C ASN A 327 -7.56 -25.57 26.08
N ALA A 328 -8.75 -25.54 26.66
CA ALA A 328 -9.87 -24.91 26.01
C ALA A 328 -9.65 -23.41 25.83
N VAL A 329 -10.02 -22.90 24.68
CA VAL A 329 -10.08 -21.46 24.39
C VAL A 329 -11.51 -21.10 24.01
N ILE A 330 -12.00 -20.01 24.57
CA ILE A 330 -13.28 -19.40 24.25
C ILE A 330 -13.01 -18.10 23.50
N GLY A 331 -13.71 -17.89 22.39
CA GLY A 331 -13.65 -16.64 21.67
C GLY A 331 -14.64 -15.62 22.23
N PHE A 332 -14.22 -14.39 22.35
CA PHE A 332 -15.03 -13.28 22.83
C PHE A 332 -15.00 -12.10 21.86
N ALA A 333 -16.17 -11.52 21.60
CA ALA A 333 -16.35 -10.25 20.89
C ALA A 333 -17.41 -9.40 21.58
N ALA A 334 -17.35 -8.08 21.40
CA ALA A 334 -18.33 -7.15 21.96
C ALA A 334 -18.58 -5.97 21.04
N ALA A 335 -19.85 -5.57 20.90
CA ALA A 335 -20.25 -4.33 20.25
C ALA A 335 -20.26 -3.21 21.29
N VAL A 336 -19.18 -2.44 21.34
CA VAL A 336 -19.02 -1.27 22.22
C VAL A 336 -18.81 -0.03 21.36
N GLU A 337 -19.58 1.02 21.61
CA GLU A 337 -19.39 2.32 20.98
C GLU A 337 -19.62 3.44 22.01
N ARG A 338 -18.63 4.32 22.17
CA ARG A 338 -18.67 5.43 23.14
C ARG A 338 -19.01 5.00 24.57
N GLY A 339 -18.47 3.85 25.00
CA GLY A 339 -18.68 3.30 26.36
C GLY A 339 -20.04 2.61 26.56
N ILE A 340 -20.89 2.51 25.53
CA ILE A 340 -22.17 1.80 25.58
C ILE A 340 -22.00 0.42 24.96
N LEU A 341 -22.42 -0.61 25.71
CA LEU A 341 -22.43 -1.99 25.23
C LEU A 341 -23.81 -2.32 24.59
N TYR A 342 -23.77 -2.78 23.34
CA TYR A 342 -24.95 -3.20 22.58
C TYR A 342 -25.15 -4.72 22.58
N GLY A 343 -24.11 -5.48 22.85
CA GLY A 343 -24.16 -6.93 22.95
C GLY A 343 -22.77 -7.54 22.94
N ILE A 344 -22.73 -8.84 23.30
CA ILE A 344 -21.50 -9.63 23.31
C ILE A 344 -21.67 -10.89 22.47
N SER A 345 -20.59 -11.50 22.03
CA SER A 345 -20.59 -12.84 21.44
C SER A 345 -19.56 -13.74 22.11
N LEU A 346 -19.97 -14.99 22.35
CA LEU A 346 -19.15 -16.06 22.89
C LEU A 346 -19.09 -17.24 21.91
N ALA A 347 -17.88 -17.59 21.45
CA ALA A 347 -17.63 -18.84 20.75
C ALA A 347 -17.13 -19.89 21.75
N VAL A 348 -18.03 -20.78 22.14
CA VAL A 348 -17.73 -21.84 23.12
C VAL A 348 -17.12 -23.07 22.44
N SER A 349 -17.51 -23.37 21.22
CA SER A 349 -16.93 -24.40 20.36
C SER A 349 -17.16 -24.05 18.91
N PRO A 350 -16.48 -24.74 17.94
CA PRO A 350 -16.73 -24.51 16.52
C PRO A 350 -18.20 -24.68 16.10
N GLU A 351 -18.97 -25.52 16.83
CA GLU A 351 -20.37 -25.78 16.55
C GLU A 351 -21.31 -24.94 17.46
N LYS A 352 -20.77 -24.06 18.31
CA LYS A 352 -21.61 -23.23 19.23
C LYS A 352 -20.98 -21.84 19.42
N THR A 353 -21.50 -20.89 18.68
CA THR A 353 -21.17 -19.46 18.79
C THR A 353 -22.47 -18.67 18.89
N ALA A 354 -22.59 -17.83 19.91
CA ALA A 354 -23.79 -17.10 20.15
C ALA A 354 -23.56 -15.61 20.43
N TYR A 355 -24.41 -14.79 19.85
CA TYR A 355 -24.54 -13.36 20.13
C TYR A 355 -25.64 -13.13 21.15
N ILE A 356 -25.37 -12.31 22.13
CA ILE A 356 -26.29 -11.91 23.20
C ILE A 356 -26.48 -10.39 23.12
N PRO A 357 -27.59 -9.88 22.62
CA PRO A 357 -27.89 -8.45 22.62
C PRO A 357 -28.19 -7.94 24.05
N VAL A 358 -27.87 -6.67 24.29
CA VAL A 358 -28.35 -5.95 25.48
C VAL A 358 -29.81 -5.61 25.25
N SER A 359 -30.71 -6.34 25.92
CA SER A 359 -32.15 -6.12 25.79
C SER A 359 -32.92 -6.68 27.02
N GLY A 360 -34.00 -6.02 27.41
CA GLY A 360 -34.87 -6.47 28.49
C GLY A 360 -34.14 -6.65 29.82
N PHE A 361 -34.12 -7.86 30.34
CA PHE A 361 -33.43 -8.23 31.59
C PHE A 361 -31.92 -8.48 31.37
N VAL A 362 -31.48 -8.66 30.16
CA VAL A 362 -30.05 -8.81 29.81
C VAL A 362 -29.46 -7.41 29.67
N THR A 363 -29.14 -6.79 30.79
CA THR A 363 -28.55 -5.43 30.85
C THR A 363 -27.04 -5.47 30.65
N GLN A 364 -26.43 -4.31 30.39
CA GLN A 364 -24.97 -4.18 30.35
C GLN A 364 -24.34 -4.65 31.68
N GLU A 365 -24.88 -4.24 32.83
CA GLU A 365 -24.39 -4.64 34.15
C GLU A 365 -24.43 -6.17 34.33
N TYR A 366 -25.57 -6.79 33.99
CA TYR A 366 -25.71 -8.25 34.05
C TYR A 366 -24.63 -8.96 33.19
N LEU A 367 -24.43 -8.51 31.96
CA LEU A 367 -23.42 -9.11 31.09
C LEU A 367 -21.97 -8.91 31.60
N THR A 368 -21.65 -7.74 32.15
CA THR A 368 -20.33 -7.48 32.73
C THR A 368 -20.10 -8.33 33.99
N ASP A 369 -21.12 -8.57 34.83
CA ASP A 369 -21.01 -9.47 35.99
C ASP A 369 -20.81 -10.92 35.56
N LYS A 370 -21.55 -11.40 34.55
CA LYS A 370 -21.36 -12.74 33.98
C LYS A 370 -20.00 -12.94 33.32
N LEU A 371 -19.49 -11.92 32.63
CA LEU A 371 -18.12 -11.94 32.08
C LEU A 371 -17.08 -12.01 33.21
N SER A 372 -17.31 -11.27 34.30
CA SER A 372 -16.45 -11.31 35.49
C SER A 372 -16.40 -12.69 36.11
N GLU A 373 -17.57 -13.35 36.27
CA GLU A 373 -17.67 -14.73 36.76
C GLU A 373 -16.93 -15.72 35.86
N LEU A 374 -17.07 -15.58 34.53
CA LEU A 374 -16.38 -16.42 33.54
C LEU A 374 -14.85 -16.25 33.64
N VAL A 375 -14.35 -14.99 33.68
CA VAL A 375 -12.92 -14.71 33.79
C VAL A 375 -12.33 -15.27 35.08
N GLN A 376 -13.03 -15.18 36.21
CA GLN A 376 -12.55 -15.73 37.49
C GLN A 376 -12.38 -17.25 37.43
N GLN A 377 -13.23 -17.96 36.68
CA GLN A 377 -13.15 -19.40 36.53
C GLN A 377 -12.10 -19.88 35.53
N CYS A 378 -11.58 -18.96 34.68
CA CYS A 378 -10.47 -19.28 33.77
C CYS A 378 -9.18 -19.49 34.54
N PRO A 379 -8.57 -20.69 34.53
CA PRO A 379 -7.28 -20.89 35.20
C PRO A 379 -6.16 -20.11 34.54
N PHE A 380 -6.02 -20.15 33.21
CA PHE A 380 -4.91 -19.52 32.51
C PHE A 380 -5.12 -19.45 30.99
N ARG A 381 -5.07 -18.25 30.40
CA ARG A 381 -5.01 -18.00 28.93
C ARG A 381 -6.08 -18.72 28.10
N GLN A 382 -7.32 -18.54 28.48
CA GLN A 382 -8.44 -19.26 27.84
C GLN A 382 -9.47 -18.35 27.16
N ILE A 383 -9.32 -17.03 27.26
CA ILE A 383 -10.23 -16.07 26.60
C ILE A 383 -9.49 -15.39 25.46
N ALA A 384 -9.82 -15.79 24.23
CA ALA A 384 -9.26 -15.19 23.00
C ALA A 384 -10.13 -14.01 22.56
N VAL A 385 -9.50 -12.88 22.32
CA VAL A 385 -10.14 -11.61 21.95
C VAL A 385 -9.36 -10.99 20.81
N MET A 386 -10.00 -10.24 19.95
CA MET A 386 -9.32 -9.33 19.02
C MET A 386 -9.38 -7.91 19.57
N ALA A 387 -8.25 -7.19 19.51
CA ALA A 387 -8.13 -5.83 20.04
C ALA A 387 -8.63 -5.75 21.49
N LEU A 388 -8.01 -6.53 22.35
CA LEU A 388 -8.40 -6.68 23.78
C LEU A 388 -8.44 -5.32 24.50
N LYS A 389 -7.50 -4.44 24.23
CA LYS A 389 -7.40 -3.11 24.86
C LYS A 389 -8.71 -2.32 24.78
N GLU A 390 -9.40 -2.37 23.66
CA GLU A 390 -10.67 -1.68 23.41
C GLU A 390 -11.86 -2.26 24.21
N LYS A 391 -11.71 -3.47 24.73
CA LYS A 391 -12.77 -4.22 25.43
C LYS A 391 -12.51 -4.35 26.94
N LEU A 392 -11.35 -3.86 27.43
CA LEU A 392 -10.96 -4.00 28.84
C LEU A 392 -11.89 -3.28 29.83
N ASP A 393 -12.60 -2.23 29.39
CA ASP A 393 -13.62 -1.56 30.20
C ASP A 393 -14.74 -2.50 30.69
N LEU A 394 -15.04 -3.53 29.92
CA LEU A 394 -16.06 -4.53 30.29
C LEU A 394 -15.65 -5.40 31.48
N PHE A 395 -14.37 -5.38 31.84
CA PHE A 395 -13.78 -6.21 32.90
C PHE A 395 -13.33 -5.41 34.12
N ARG A 396 -13.71 -4.13 34.24
CA ARG A 396 -13.32 -3.27 35.39
C ARG A 396 -13.76 -3.79 36.75
N ASN A 397 -14.87 -4.50 36.80
CA ASN A 397 -15.45 -5.01 38.03
C ASN A 397 -14.94 -6.39 38.44
N CYS A 398 -14.06 -7.01 37.66
CA CYS A 398 -13.51 -8.31 37.97
C CYS A 398 -12.58 -8.24 39.20
N PRO A 399 -12.71 -9.09 40.21
CA PRO A 399 -11.79 -9.15 41.33
C PRO A 399 -10.40 -9.58 40.86
N GLY A 400 -9.39 -8.77 41.12
CA GLY A 400 -8.01 -9.03 40.81
C GLY A 400 -7.10 -8.81 42.01
N ASP A 401 -5.85 -9.29 41.92
CA ASP A 401 -4.88 -9.26 43.03
C ASP A 401 -4.24 -7.87 43.29
N SER A 402 -4.45 -6.88 42.38
CA SER A 402 -3.81 -5.56 42.54
C SER A 402 -4.75 -4.54 43.17
N LYS A 403 -4.31 -3.97 44.33
CA LYS A 403 -5.05 -2.96 45.08
C LYS A 403 -5.05 -1.56 44.45
N ASP A 404 -4.16 -1.31 43.46
CA ASP A 404 -3.85 0.02 42.97
C ASP A 404 -4.19 0.27 41.47
N THR A 405 -4.67 -0.73 40.72
CA THR A 405 -5.04 -0.56 39.32
C THR A 405 -6.55 -0.42 39.12
N ARG A 406 -6.97 0.36 38.10
CA ARG A 406 -8.38 0.49 37.70
C ARG A 406 -8.95 -0.84 37.21
N LEU A 407 -8.08 -1.68 36.61
CA LEU A 407 -8.41 -3.04 36.21
C LEU A 407 -8.13 -4.01 37.35
N LYS A 408 -9.16 -4.75 37.73
CA LYS A 408 -9.07 -5.83 38.71
C LYS A 408 -9.00 -7.22 38.07
N VAL A 409 -8.63 -7.29 36.80
CA VAL A 409 -8.55 -8.55 36.06
C VAL A 409 -7.09 -8.97 35.88
N SER A 410 -6.82 -10.25 36.06
CA SER A 410 -5.47 -10.80 35.83
C SER A 410 -5.17 -10.90 34.33
N GLN A 411 -4.00 -10.41 33.94
CA GLN A 411 -3.53 -10.37 32.56
C GLN A 411 -3.39 -11.77 31.94
N ASP A 412 -3.15 -12.78 32.75
CA ASP A 412 -2.89 -14.16 32.36
C ASP A 412 -4.16 -14.93 31.93
N LYS A 413 -5.34 -14.30 31.90
CA LYS A 413 -6.60 -14.88 31.43
C LYS A 413 -6.81 -14.76 29.94
N PHE A 414 -6.20 -13.76 29.31
CA PHE A 414 -6.50 -13.33 27.96
C PHE A 414 -5.42 -13.68 26.93
N ILE A 415 -5.88 -13.73 25.69
CA ILE A 415 -5.07 -13.88 24.48
C ILE A 415 -5.58 -12.84 23.49
N ASP A 416 -4.73 -11.95 23.00
CA ASP A 416 -5.08 -11.03 21.90
C ASP A 416 -4.59 -11.60 20.57
N THR A 417 -5.52 -12.05 19.73
CA THR A 417 -5.21 -12.67 18.45
C THR A 417 -4.77 -11.64 17.39
N ALA A 418 -5.17 -10.38 17.53
CA ALA A 418 -4.70 -9.31 16.64
C ALA A 418 -3.22 -8.99 16.89
N ILE A 419 -2.77 -8.99 18.16
CA ILE A 419 -1.34 -8.83 18.51
C ILE A 419 -0.52 -10.04 18.05
N ALA A 420 -1.03 -11.26 18.21
CA ALA A 420 -0.36 -12.45 17.70
C ALA A 420 -0.15 -12.37 16.17
N ALA A 421 -1.18 -11.97 15.42
CA ALA A 421 -1.11 -11.79 13.98
C ALA A 421 -0.16 -10.65 13.58
N TYR A 422 -0.16 -9.55 14.34
CA TYR A 422 0.78 -8.45 14.15
C TYR A 422 2.24 -8.90 14.29
N LEU A 423 2.58 -9.67 15.30
CA LEU A 423 3.96 -10.15 15.48
C LEU A 423 4.42 -11.02 14.32
N LEU A 424 3.53 -11.85 13.77
CA LEU A 424 3.83 -12.73 12.65
C LEU A 424 3.95 -11.98 11.32
N ASN A 425 3.20 -10.90 11.13
CA ASN A 425 3.30 -10.04 9.95
C ASN A 425 3.07 -8.56 10.28
N PRO A 426 4.08 -7.84 10.79
CA PRO A 426 3.96 -6.45 11.24
C PRO A 426 3.81 -5.43 10.11
N THR A 427 3.79 -5.86 8.85
CA THR A 427 3.60 -5.00 7.67
C THR A 427 2.17 -4.96 7.15
N ASN A 428 1.26 -5.75 7.72
CA ASN A 428 -0.16 -5.64 7.42
C ASN A 428 -0.72 -4.29 7.89
N GLN A 429 -1.69 -3.78 7.14
CA GLN A 429 -2.33 -2.50 7.48
C GLN A 429 -3.34 -2.64 8.62
N GLU A 430 -4.00 -3.79 8.73
CA GLU A 430 -5.07 -4.08 9.69
C GLU A 430 -5.01 -5.54 10.16
N TYR A 431 -5.44 -5.79 11.39
CA TYR A 431 -5.52 -7.12 12.02
C TYR A 431 -6.95 -7.40 12.47
N THR A 432 -7.86 -7.34 11.51
CA THR A 432 -9.29 -7.59 11.69
C THR A 432 -9.62 -9.10 11.56
N TYR A 433 -10.81 -9.52 11.99
CA TYR A 433 -11.20 -10.93 11.95
C TYR A 433 -11.15 -11.52 10.53
N ASP A 434 -11.51 -10.75 9.50
CA ASP A 434 -11.47 -11.19 8.10
C ASP A 434 -10.04 -11.36 7.58
N THR A 435 -9.11 -10.47 7.98
CA THR A 435 -7.70 -10.61 7.62
C THR A 435 -7.05 -11.79 8.35
N ILE A 436 -7.33 -11.98 9.64
CA ILE A 436 -6.82 -13.10 10.44
C ILE A 436 -7.42 -14.43 9.94
N ALA A 437 -8.71 -14.47 9.64
CA ALA A 437 -9.37 -15.63 9.06
C ALA A 437 -8.71 -16.08 7.76
N LYS A 438 -8.40 -15.12 6.89
CA LYS A 438 -7.73 -15.39 5.62
C LYS A 438 -6.31 -15.91 5.82
N ASP A 439 -5.50 -15.21 6.62
CA ASP A 439 -4.06 -15.47 6.73
C ASP A 439 -3.75 -16.74 7.55
N PHE A 440 -4.60 -17.09 8.54
CA PHE A 440 -4.32 -18.18 9.47
C PHE A 440 -5.35 -19.31 9.50
N CYS A 441 -6.58 -19.08 9.02
CA CYS A 441 -7.63 -20.11 8.97
C CYS A 441 -7.96 -20.54 7.54
N GLY A 442 -7.43 -19.87 6.51
CA GLY A 442 -7.77 -20.14 5.11
C GLY A 442 -9.20 -19.77 4.73
N LEU A 443 -9.88 -18.93 5.52
CA LEU A 443 -11.28 -18.53 5.34
C LEU A 443 -11.35 -17.10 4.78
N THR A 444 -12.19 -16.89 3.77
CA THR A 444 -12.50 -15.54 3.28
C THR A 444 -13.84 -15.11 3.82
N LEU A 445 -13.86 -14.03 4.62
CA LEU A 445 -15.05 -13.51 5.28
C LEU A 445 -15.31 -12.09 4.81
N ASN A 446 -16.58 -11.67 4.86
CA ASN A 446 -16.93 -10.26 4.66
C ASN A 446 -16.35 -9.42 5.80
N SER A 447 -15.72 -8.31 5.45
CA SER A 447 -15.25 -7.32 6.43
C SER A 447 -16.43 -6.60 7.09
N ARG A 448 -16.17 -5.96 8.24
CA ARG A 448 -17.17 -5.10 8.88
C ARG A 448 -17.75 -4.04 7.95
N ALA A 449 -16.88 -3.43 7.12
CA ALA A 449 -17.29 -2.41 6.15
C ALA A 449 -18.21 -2.96 5.05
N GLU A 450 -18.04 -4.21 4.67
CA GLU A 450 -18.93 -4.90 3.71
C GLU A 450 -20.28 -5.26 4.31
N LEU A 451 -20.32 -5.61 5.59
CA LEU A 451 -21.54 -5.99 6.28
C LEU A 451 -22.38 -4.77 6.71
N LEU A 452 -21.76 -3.79 7.35
CA LEU A 452 -22.46 -2.65 7.94
C LEU A 452 -22.32 -1.35 7.12
N GLY A 453 -21.40 -1.29 6.14
CA GLY A 453 -21.14 -0.06 5.40
C GLY A 453 -20.70 1.08 6.33
N LYS A 454 -21.50 2.14 6.37
CA LYS A 454 -21.29 3.31 7.24
C LYS A 454 -22.18 3.29 8.50
N THR A 455 -22.98 2.25 8.68
CA THR A 455 -23.89 2.11 9.82
C THR A 455 -23.08 1.97 11.12
N THR A 456 -23.42 2.73 12.14
CA THR A 456 -22.82 2.65 13.47
C THR A 456 -23.25 1.37 14.21
N LEU A 457 -22.55 0.99 15.27
CA LEU A 457 -22.98 -0.18 16.07
C LEU A 457 -24.33 0.08 16.76
N ALA A 458 -24.57 1.32 17.18
CA ALA A 458 -25.84 1.74 17.74
C ALA A 458 -27.00 1.52 16.76
N GLU A 459 -26.87 2.06 15.54
CA GLU A 459 -27.90 1.90 14.50
C GLU A 459 -28.07 0.44 14.08
N ALA A 460 -26.96 -0.34 14.01
CA ALA A 460 -27.03 -1.75 13.65
C ALA A 460 -27.74 -2.59 14.73
N ALA A 461 -27.55 -2.26 16.00
CA ALA A 461 -28.27 -2.91 17.10
C ALA A 461 -29.80 -2.72 17.02
N ASP A 462 -30.23 -1.54 16.55
CA ASP A 462 -31.66 -1.24 16.41
C ASP A 462 -32.27 -1.77 15.11
N THR A 463 -31.55 -1.66 13.97
CA THR A 463 -32.13 -1.83 12.63
C THR A 463 -31.59 -3.03 11.86
N GLN A 464 -30.42 -3.59 12.22
CA GLN A 464 -29.70 -4.64 11.49
C GLN A 464 -29.20 -5.73 12.45
N GLN A 465 -30.02 -6.14 13.43
CA GLN A 465 -29.62 -7.05 14.49
C GLN A 465 -29.07 -8.39 13.98
N GLU A 466 -29.63 -8.95 12.90
CA GLU A 466 -29.13 -10.18 12.28
C GLU A 466 -27.71 -10.01 11.71
N THR A 467 -27.44 -8.90 11.04
CA THR A 467 -26.11 -8.57 10.52
C THR A 467 -25.10 -8.36 11.64
N LEU A 468 -25.51 -7.67 12.71
CA LEU A 468 -24.67 -7.47 13.90
C LEU A 468 -24.38 -8.79 14.62
N CYS A 469 -25.38 -9.65 14.75
CA CYS A 469 -25.22 -11.02 15.28
C CYS A 469 -24.15 -11.78 14.48
N ARG A 470 -24.30 -11.82 13.17
CA ARG A 470 -23.34 -12.50 12.28
C ARG A 470 -21.93 -11.91 12.40
N LEU A 471 -21.79 -10.59 12.40
CA LEU A 471 -20.50 -9.90 12.55
C LEU A 471 -19.78 -10.32 13.84
N LEU A 472 -20.47 -10.22 15.00
CA LEU A 472 -19.86 -10.51 16.29
C LEU A 472 -19.61 -12.01 16.48
N CYS A 473 -20.47 -12.87 15.95
CA CYS A 473 -20.23 -14.32 15.92
C CYS A 473 -18.99 -14.66 15.09
N MET A 474 -18.80 -14.05 13.92
CA MET A 474 -17.56 -14.23 13.14
C MET A 474 -16.33 -13.76 13.91
N GLU A 475 -16.39 -12.58 14.54
CA GLU A 475 -15.26 -12.04 15.31
C GLU A 475 -14.89 -12.99 16.46
N SER A 476 -15.83 -13.43 17.29
CA SER A 476 -15.56 -14.36 18.39
C SER A 476 -15.13 -15.75 17.93
N TYR A 477 -15.75 -16.27 16.86
CA TYR A 477 -15.41 -17.54 16.25
C TYR A 477 -13.95 -17.55 15.74
N ILE A 478 -13.55 -16.51 15.01
CA ILE A 478 -12.18 -16.39 14.50
C ILE A 478 -11.18 -16.15 15.63
N ALA A 479 -11.53 -15.35 16.65
CA ALA A 479 -10.67 -15.21 17.83
C ALA A 479 -10.35 -16.58 18.46
N MET A 480 -11.32 -17.49 18.56
CA MET A 480 -11.13 -18.84 19.09
C MET A 480 -10.33 -19.74 18.13
N THR A 481 -10.76 -19.82 16.88
CA THR A 481 -10.23 -20.82 15.93
C THR A 481 -8.85 -20.47 15.39
N ALA A 482 -8.56 -19.19 15.24
CA ALA A 482 -7.25 -18.72 14.79
C ALA A 482 -6.15 -18.87 15.85
N TRP A 483 -6.50 -19.02 17.11
CA TRP A 483 -5.50 -19.10 18.17
C TRP A 483 -4.53 -20.28 17.99
N LYS A 484 -5.02 -21.45 17.67
CA LYS A 484 -4.18 -22.63 17.51
C LYS A 484 -3.13 -22.47 16.38
N PRO A 485 -3.46 -22.07 15.16
CA PRO A 485 -2.47 -21.81 14.12
C PRO A 485 -1.56 -20.62 14.45
N LEU A 486 -2.09 -19.53 15.07
CA LEU A 486 -1.28 -18.41 15.52
C LEU A 486 -0.25 -18.81 16.57
N TYR A 487 -0.66 -19.57 17.58
CA TYR A 487 0.24 -20.04 18.64
C TYR A 487 1.36 -20.93 18.06
N LYS A 488 0.99 -21.86 17.16
CA LYS A 488 1.97 -22.70 16.48
C LYS A 488 2.99 -21.87 15.69
N ALA A 489 2.53 -20.88 14.94
CA ALA A 489 3.43 -19.99 14.19
C ALA A 489 4.34 -19.16 15.13
N LEU A 490 3.82 -18.66 16.25
CA LEU A 490 4.63 -17.97 17.26
C LEU A 490 5.72 -18.89 17.88
N GLU A 491 5.43 -20.18 18.08
CA GLU A 491 6.43 -21.16 18.56
C GLU A 491 7.49 -21.44 17.49
N GLU A 492 7.09 -21.69 16.25
CA GLU A 492 8.00 -21.95 15.12
C GLU A 492 8.95 -20.79 14.86
N GLU A 493 8.47 -19.53 15.03
CA GLU A 493 9.27 -18.31 14.87
C GLU A 493 9.99 -17.85 16.17
N ASN A 494 9.92 -18.63 17.25
CA ASN A 494 10.50 -18.31 18.57
C ASN A 494 10.01 -16.97 19.18
N MET A 495 8.77 -16.57 18.89
CA MET A 495 8.16 -15.31 19.36
C MET A 495 7.26 -15.48 20.59
N ARG A 496 7.17 -16.68 21.17
CA ARG A 496 6.29 -16.96 22.31
C ARG A 496 6.56 -16.05 23.52
N SER A 497 7.85 -15.88 23.88
CA SER A 497 8.24 -15.01 25.00
C SER A 497 7.94 -13.54 24.67
N LEU A 498 8.26 -13.09 23.45
CA LEU A 498 7.89 -11.74 23.00
C LEU A 498 6.40 -11.48 23.15
N PHE A 499 5.55 -12.42 22.73
CA PHE A 499 4.10 -12.27 22.83
C PHE A 499 3.61 -12.23 24.27
N PHE A 500 3.99 -13.22 25.11
CA PHE A 500 3.42 -13.36 26.46
C PHE A 500 4.07 -12.50 27.52
N ASP A 501 5.37 -12.22 27.40
CA ASP A 501 6.14 -11.57 28.47
C ASP A 501 6.32 -10.08 28.20
N ILE A 502 6.10 -9.61 26.94
CA ILE A 502 6.25 -8.21 26.55
C ILE A 502 4.92 -7.65 26.00
N GLU A 503 4.40 -8.20 24.90
CA GLU A 503 3.29 -7.59 24.18
C GLU A 503 1.94 -7.69 24.91
N MET A 504 1.63 -8.85 25.48
CA MET A 504 0.37 -9.02 26.22
C MET A 504 0.32 -8.16 27.50
N PRO A 505 1.37 -8.09 28.34
CA PRO A 505 1.38 -7.16 29.48
C PRO A 505 1.25 -5.68 29.06
N LEU A 506 1.87 -5.30 27.93
CA LEU A 506 1.82 -3.93 27.41
C LEU A 506 0.39 -3.48 27.09
N VAL A 507 -0.51 -4.39 26.65
CA VAL A 507 -1.94 -4.08 26.42
C VAL A 507 -2.57 -3.41 27.62
N PHE A 508 -2.31 -3.94 28.81
CA PHE A 508 -2.87 -3.47 30.07
C PHE A 508 -2.25 -2.14 30.51
N VAL A 509 -0.94 -1.99 30.32
CA VAL A 509 -0.24 -0.73 30.59
C VAL A 509 -0.79 0.40 29.71
N LEU A 510 -0.93 0.16 28.41
CA LEU A 510 -1.46 1.15 27.47
C LEU A 510 -2.94 1.48 27.76
N TYR A 511 -3.73 0.50 28.17
CA TYR A 511 -5.10 0.74 28.60
C TYR A 511 -5.15 1.67 29.82
N GLU A 512 -4.36 1.39 30.88
CA GLU A 512 -4.30 2.22 32.08
C GLU A 512 -3.84 3.65 31.77
N MET A 513 -2.85 3.81 30.89
CA MET A 513 -2.38 5.12 30.44
C MET A 513 -3.50 5.90 29.73
N GLN A 514 -4.25 5.26 28.84
CA GLN A 514 -5.39 5.89 28.14
C GLN A 514 -6.52 6.24 29.10
N ALA A 515 -6.83 5.35 30.03
CA ALA A 515 -7.88 5.53 31.01
C ALA A 515 -7.54 6.63 32.05
N GLU A 516 -6.26 6.80 32.43
CA GLU A 516 -5.80 7.90 33.26
C GLU A 516 -5.83 9.23 32.50
N GLY A 517 -5.37 9.26 31.26
CA GLY A 517 -5.25 10.47 30.47
C GLY A 517 -4.26 11.48 31.06
N ILE A 518 -4.14 12.65 30.44
CA ILE A 518 -3.29 13.74 30.92
C ILE A 518 -4.10 15.05 31.09
N ARG A 519 -3.96 15.70 32.25
CA ARG A 519 -4.65 16.95 32.56
C ARG A 519 -4.09 18.12 31.75
N VAL A 520 -4.99 18.97 31.24
CA VAL A 520 -4.62 20.14 30.44
C VAL A 520 -5.26 21.38 31.03
N ASP A 521 -4.47 22.43 31.18
CA ASP A 521 -4.95 23.78 31.53
C ASP A 521 -5.60 24.39 30.27
N SER A 522 -6.91 24.28 30.19
CA SER A 522 -7.70 24.76 29.02
C SER A 522 -7.65 26.30 28.89
N ALA A 523 -7.47 27.04 30.00
CA ALA A 523 -7.37 28.49 29.98
C ALA A 523 -6.02 28.93 29.39
N ALA A 524 -4.93 28.30 29.85
CA ALA A 524 -3.58 28.53 29.30
C ALA A 524 -3.49 28.13 27.82
N LEU A 525 -4.13 27.04 27.44
CA LEU A 525 -4.20 26.59 26.03
C LEU A 525 -4.91 27.61 25.15
N LYS A 526 -6.01 28.17 25.62
CA LYS A 526 -6.78 29.19 24.90
C LYS A 526 -5.98 30.52 24.77
N GLU A 527 -5.31 30.94 25.83
CA GLU A 527 -4.44 32.13 25.83
C GLU A 527 -3.30 31.95 24.80
N TYR A 528 -2.67 30.77 24.81
CA TYR A 528 -1.63 30.44 23.84
C TYR A 528 -2.17 30.50 22.39
N GLY A 529 -3.35 29.97 22.13
CA GLY A 529 -4.00 30.03 20.82
C GLY A 529 -4.29 31.46 20.36
N THR A 530 -4.73 32.35 21.29
CA THR A 530 -4.98 33.77 21.02
C THR A 530 -3.68 34.48 20.67
N MET A 531 -2.65 34.30 21.47
CA MET A 531 -1.31 34.89 21.23
C MET A 531 -0.73 34.45 19.85
N LEU A 532 -0.92 33.22 19.47
CA LEU A 532 -0.50 32.75 18.12
C LEU A 532 -1.34 33.40 17.01
N GLY A 533 -2.66 33.55 17.22
CA GLY A 533 -3.55 34.21 16.26
C GLY A 533 -3.10 35.65 15.97
N GLU A 534 -2.85 36.45 17.00
CA GLU A 534 -2.36 37.82 16.85
C GLU A 534 -1.04 37.89 16.05
N LYS A 535 -0.10 37.00 16.32
CA LYS A 535 1.18 36.97 15.60
C LYS A 535 1.01 36.52 14.14
N ILE A 536 0.10 35.59 13.87
CA ILE A 536 -0.22 35.12 12.51
C ILE A 536 -0.82 36.26 11.70
N GLU A 537 -1.75 37.03 12.25
CA GLU A 537 -2.34 38.19 11.60
C GLU A 537 -1.31 39.26 11.23
N VAL A 538 -0.37 39.55 12.12
CA VAL A 538 0.71 40.53 11.84
C VAL A 538 1.59 39.99 10.67
N LEU A 539 2.03 38.75 10.74
CA LEU A 539 2.86 38.17 9.68
C LEU A 539 2.12 38.10 8.33
N GLU A 540 0.85 37.79 8.35
CA GLU A 540 0.03 37.75 7.13
C GLU A 540 0.01 39.12 6.44
N GLN A 541 -0.22 40.21 7.18
CA GLN A 541 -0.21 41.57 6.65
C GLN A 541 1.18 41.96 6.11
N GLU A 542 2.24 41.60 6.84
CA GLU A 542 3.59 41.84 6.36
C GLU A 542 3.93 41.09 5.07
N ILE A 543 3.52 39.82 4.98
CA ILE A 543 3.73 38.99 3.76
C ILE A 543 2.96 39.58 2.57
N TYR A 544 1.72 40.04 2.77
CA TYR A 544 0.94 40.67 1.72
C TYR A 544 1.54 42.00 1.27
N ALA A 545 2.08 42.77 2.21
CA ALA A 545 2.78 44.02 1.88
C ALA A 545 4.05 43.76 1.06
N ASP A 546 4.84 42.73 1.45
CA ASP A 546 6.05 42.33 0.73
C ASP A 546 5.74 41.74 -0.66
N ALA A 547 4.64 41.03 -0.81
CA ALA A 547 4.19 40.42 -2.07
C ALA A 547 3.44 41.39 -2.99
N GLY A 548 2.94 42.50 -2.45
CA GLY A 548 2.15 43.51 -3.18
C GLY A 548 0.70 43.09 -3.48
N GLU A 549 0.25 41.95 -2.97
CA GLU A 549 -1.10 41.43 -3.15
C GLU A 549 -1.49 40.41 -2.07
N THR A 550 -2.80 40.21 -1.93
CA THR A 550 -3.34 39.18 -1.02
C THR A 550 -3.48 37.82 -1.74
N PHE A 551 -3.13 36.76 -1.05
CA PHE A 551 -3.24 35.39 -1.57
C PHE A 551 -3.28 34.37 -0.41
N ASN A 552 -3.66 33.11 -0.68
CA ASN A 552 -3.61 32.08 0.36
C ASN A 552 -2.18 31.56 0.55
N ILE A 553 -1.51 32.01 1.64
CA ILE A 553 -0.12 31.64 1.98
C ILE A 553 0.02 30.14 2.23
N ASN A 554 -1.06 29.49 2.71
CA ASN A 554 -1.08 28.03 2.93
C ASN A 554 -1.32 27.23 1.64
N SER A 555 -1.64 27.87 0.51
CA SER A 555 -1.77 27.20 -0.79
C SER A 555 -0.41 27.09 -1.49
N PRO A 556 0.19 25.88 -1.61
CA PRO A 556 1.46 25.72 -2.31
C PRO A 556 1.45 26.24 -3.75
N LYS A 557 0.29 26.12 -4.41
CA LYS A 557 0.11 26.58 -5.79
C LYS A 557 0.17 28.10 -5.90
N GLN A 558 -0.59 28.82 -5.06
CA GLN A 558 -0.63 30.29 -5.08
C GLN A 558 0.73 30.85 -4.63
N LEU A 559 1.27 30.34 -3.52
CA LEU A 559 2.57 30.76 -3.02
C LEU A 559 3.69 30.53 -4.06
N GLY A 560 3.68 29.40 -4.77
CA GLY A 560 4.66 29.10 -5.81
C GLY A 560 4.61 30.10 -6.95
N VAL A 561 3.44 30.56 -7.38
CA VAL A 561 3.28 31.61 -8.41
C VAL A 561 3.81 32.95 -7.89
N ILE A 562 3.49 33.32 -6.64
CA ILE A 562 3.98 34.58 -6.04
C ILE A 562 5.51 34.60 -6.00
N LEU A 563 6.14 33.59 -5.39
CA LEU A 563 7.58 33.59 -5.17
C LEU A 563 8.39 33.45 -6.49
N PHE A 564 7.99 32.50 -7.36
CA PHE A 564 8.84 32.12 -8.50
C PHE A 564 8.44 32.79 -9.82
N GLU A 565 7.18 33.22 -10.00
CA GLU A 565 6.76 33.90 -11.23
C GLU A 565 6.68 35.42 -11.06
N LYS A 566 6.05 35.91 -9.96
CA LYS A 566 5.86 37.36 -9.76
C LYS A 566 7.06 38.04 -9.11
N MET A 567 7.60 37.44 -8.06
CA MET A 567 8.81 37.96 -7.38
C MET A 567 10.11 37.49 -8.04
N GLY A 568 10.09 36.56 -8.98
CA GLY A 568 11.23 36.13 -9.79
C GLY A 568 12.34 35.43 -9.00
N MET A 569 12.03 34.77 -7.87
CA MET A 569 13.03 34.09 -7.05
C MET A 569 13.66 32.90 -7.79
N PRO A 570 14.97 32.64 -7.61
CA PRO A 570 15.66 31.55 -8.28
C PRO A 570 15.27 30.17 -7.73
N ASN A 571 15.70 29.10 -8.44
CA ASN A 571 15.61 27.70 -7.99
C ASN A 571 14.20 27.12 -7.78
N GLY A 572 13.17 27.66 -8.44
CA GLY A 572 11.81 27.11 -8.41
C GLY A 572 11.75 25.70 -8.99
N LYS A 573 11.71 24.67 -8.13
CA LYS A 573 11.55 23.27 -8.58
C LYS A 573 10.12 23.02 -9.02
N LYS A 574 9.90 22.82 -10.34
CA LYS A 574 8.57 22.48 -10.87
C LYS A 574 8.19 21.05 -10.55
N THR A 575 6.97 20.86 -10.09
CA THR A 575 6.30 19.58 -9.86
C THR A 575 5.12 19.43 -10.82
N LYS A 576 4.46 18.28 -10.83
CA LYS A 576 3.25 18.06 -11.67
C LYS A 576 2.11 19.06 -11.36
N SER A 577 2.06 19.59 -10.14
CA SER A 577 1.01 20.50 -9.64
C SER A 577 1.42 21.97 -9.57
N GLY A 578 2.63 22.34 -9.98
CA GLY A 578 3.19 23.70 -9.90
C GLY A 578 4.58 23.73 -9.26
N TYR A 579 4.99 24.88 -8.71
CA TYR A 579 6.25 25.01 -8.00
C TYR A 579 6.19 24.34 -6.62
N SER A 580 7.25 23.66 -6.22
CA SER A 580 7.38 23.16 -4.85
C SER A 580 7.70 24.30 -3.91
N THR A 581 6.90 24.41 -2.85
CA THR A 581 7.11 25.32 -1.72
C THR A 581 7.36 24.54 -0.43
N ALA A 582 8.03 23.39 -0.53
CA ALA A 582 8.44 22.59 0.62
C ALA A 582 9.48 23.33 1.46
N ALA A 583 9.52 23.02 2.77
CA ALA A 583 10.36 23.72 3.73
C ALA A 583 11.83 23.75 3.32
N ASP A 584 12.36 22.62 2.85
CA ASP A 584 13.76 22.47 2.38
C ASP A 584 14.14 23.41 1.21
N ILE A 585 13.16 23.82 0.40
CA ILE A 585 13.35 24.78 -0.69
C ILE A 585 13.28 26.20 -0.17
N LEU A 586 12.31 26.49 0.70
CA LEU A 586 12.14 27.83 1.28
C LEU A 586 13.29 28.18 2.23
N GLU A 587 13.77 27.25 3.05
CA GLU A 587 14.90 27.45 3.97
C GLU A 587 16.20 27.85 3.24
N LYS A 588 16.40 27.36 1.99
CA LYS A 588 17.54 27.76 1.16
C LYS A 588 17.42 29.19 0.62
N LEU A 589 16.20 29.70 0.48
CA LEU A 589 15.92 31.06 -0.01
C LEU A 589 15.83 32.09 1.11
N ALA A 590 15.46 31.66 2.32
CA ALA A 590 15.24 32.53 3.46
C ALA A 590 16.42 33.48 3.80
N PRO A 591 17.71 33.05 3.72
CA PRO A 591 18.83 33.96 3.99
C PRO A 591 18.93 35.16 3.03
N GLU A 592 18.47 35.01 1.79
CA GLU A 592 18.54 36.05 0.77
C GLU A 592 17.21 36.84 0.63
N TYR A 593 16.09 36.25 1.05
CA TYR A 593 14.75 36.82 0.86
C TYR A 593 13.96 36.86 2.19
N PRO A 594 13.94 38.01 2.88
CA PRO A 594 13.26 38.13 4.18
C PRO A 594 11.78 37.71 4.19
N VAL A 595 11.05 37.93 3.09
CA VAL A 595 9.65 37.50 2.97
C VAL A 595 9.53 35.98 3.07
N VAL A 596 10.53 35.23 2.59
CA VAL A 596 10.53 33.74 2.68
C VAL A 596 10.65 33.30 4.15
N GLN A 597 11.48 33.99 4.95
CA GLN A 597 11.55 33.72 6.38
C GLN A 597 10.20 34.00 7.07
N LYS A 598 9.54 35.10 6.75
CA LYS A 598 8.20 35.42 7.28
C LYS A 598 7.17 34.33 6.90
N ILE A 599 7.23 33.79 5.68
CA ILE A 599 6.37 32.70 5.22
C ILE A 599 6.64 31.42 6.00
N LEU A 600 7.90 31.09 6.25
CA LEU A 600 8.26 29.96 7.10
C LEU A 600 7.71 30.12 8.53
N ASP A 601 7.90 31.31 9.12
CA ASP A 601 7.40 31.63 10.46
C ASP A 601 5.86 31.59 10.51
N TYR A 602 5.18 32.15 9.52
CA TYR A 602 3.74 32.10 9.37
C TYR A 602 3.22 30.65 9.32
N ARG A 603 3.77 29.82 8.45
CA ARG A 603 3.38 28.41 8.32
C ARG A 603 3.62 27.63 9.60
N GLN A 604 4.71 27.90 10.26
CA GLN A 604 5.06 27.30 11.54
C GLN A 604 4.05 27.67 12.63
N MET A 605 3.72 28.96 12.78
CA MET A 605 2.74 29.44 13.77
C MET A 605 1.33 28.95 13.46
N THR A 606 0.94 28.96 12.19
CA THR A 606 -0.34 28.41 11.75
C THR A 606 -0.47 26.92 12.09
N LYS A 607 0.61 26.13 11.89
CA LYS A 607 0.65 24.73 12.29
C LYS A 607 0.56 24.55 13.80
N LEU A 608 1.29 25.36 14.58
CA LEU A 608 1.21 25.33 16.04
C LEU A 608 -0.21 25.64 16.54
N LYS A 609 -0.84 26.68 15.96
CA LYS A 609 -2.21 27.05 16.32
C LYS A 609 -3.21 25.95 15.95
N SER A 610 -3.25 25.55 14.68
CA SER A 610 -4.26 24.60 14.19
C SER A 610 -4.12 23.19 14.78
N THR A 611 -2.88 22.68 14.92
CA THR A 611 -2.63 21.30 15.36
C THR A 611 -2.62 21.19 16.89
N TYR A 612 -2.00 22.16 17.58
CA TYR A 612 -1.77 22.02 19.02
C TYR A 612 -2.67 22.93 19.86
N ALA A 613 -2.87 24.22 19.51
CA ALA A 613 -3.74 25.06 20.32
C ALA A 613 -5.22 24.70 20.10
N ASP A 614 -5.71 24.83 18.89
CA ASP A 614 -7.12 24.57 18.54
C ASP A 614 -7.40 23.04 18.47
N GLY A 615 -6.44 22.27 17.93
CA GLY A 615 -6.59 20.82 17.76
C GLY A 615 -6.67 20.07 19.10
N LEU A 616 -5.80 20.36 20.08
CA LEU A 616 -5.84 19.69 21.39
C LEU A 616 -7.10 20.06 22.20
N ALA A 617 -7.59 21.30 22.04
CA ALA A 617 -8.78 21.75 22.75
C ALA A 617 -10.01 20.87 22.47
N GLY A 618 -10.13 20.32 21.26
CA GLY A 618 -11.19 19.42 20.86
C GLY A 618 -11.17 18.03 21.52
N TYR A 619 -10.02 17.65 22.13
CA TYR A 619 -9.86 16.35 22.79
C TYR A 619 -9.95 16.42 24.31
N ILE A 620 -10.08 17.62 24.90
CA ILE A 620 -10.25 17.76 26.35
C ILE A 620 -11.64 17.31 26.73
N GLN A 621 -11.73 16.29 27.58
CA GLN A 621 -13.00 15.73 28.08
C GLN A 621 -13.51 16.50 29.32
N GLU A 622 -14.68 16.12 29.83
CA GLU A 622 -15.35 16.79 30.96
C GLU A 622 -14.51 16.78 32.26
N ASP A 623 -13.63 15.79 32.42
CA ASP A 623 -12.69 15.67 33.55
C ASP A 623 -11.45 16.59 33.41
N GLY A 624 -11.38 17.37 32.34
CA GLY A 624 -10.24 18.29 32.05
C GLY A 624 -9.01 17.56 31.53
N ARG A 625 -9.14 16.34 31.02
CA ARG A 625 -8.04 15.52 30.53
C ARG A 625 -8.16 15.19 29.05
N ILE A 626 -7.05 14.83 28.45
CA ILE A 626 -6.96 14.23 27.12
C ILE A 626 -6.66 12.75 27.29
N HIS A 627 -7.54 11.91 26.75
CA HIS A 627 -7.42 10.44 26.73
C HIS A 627 -7.05 10.03 25.30
N GLY A 628 -5.75 10.19 24.96
CA GLY A 628 -5.25 9.82 23.64
C GLY A 628 -5.18 8.30 23.46
N THR A 629 -5.12 7.86 22.22
CA THR A 629 -4.99 6.44 21.86
C THR A 629 -3.54 6.08 21.59
N PHE A 630 -3.05 5.02 22.22
CA PHE A 630 -1.72 4.44 22.00
C PHE A 630 -1.85 3.12 21.21
N ASN A 631 -1.37 3.11 19.97
CA ASN A 631 -1.53 1.96 19.08
C ASN A 631 -0.28 1.06 19.13
N GLN A 632 -0.48 -0.22 19.41
CA GLN A 632 0.56 -1.23 19.54
C GLN A 632 0.90 -1.92 18.22
N THR A 633 -0.02 -1.95 17.25
CA THR A 633 0.06 -2.76 16.03
C THR A 633 0.31 -1.98 14.75
N ILE A 634 0.73 -0.70 14.84
CA ILE A 634 0.90 0.18 13.66
C ILE A 634 2.33 0.15 13.12
N THR A 635 3.34 0.17 14.02
CA THR A 635 4.73 0.25 13.57
C THR A 635 5.33 -1.13 13.36
N ALA A 636 6.13 -1.30 12.31
CA ALA A 636 6.78 -2.59 12.05
C ALA A 636 8.00 -2.86 12.97
N THR A 637 8.37 -1.92 13.85
CA THR A 637 9.52 -2.03 14.77
C THR A 637 9.14 -2.36 16.20
N GLY A 638 7.85 -2.35 16.54
CA GLY A 638 7.37 -2.50 17.92
C GLY A 638 7.25 -1.17 18.69
N ARG A 639 7.61 -0.03 18.07
CA ARG A 639 7.33 1.28 18.68
C ARG A 639 5.83 1.51 18.79
N ILE A 640 5.40 2.18 19.87
CA ILE A 640 4.03 2.61 20.03
C ILE A 640 3.80 3.89 19.21
N SER A 641 2.65 4.00 18.55
CA SER A 641 2.19 5.25 17.93
C SER A 641 1.05 5.87 18.74
N SER A 642 0.92 7.19 18.68
CA SER A 642 -0.13 7.93 19.37
C SER A 642 -1.06 8.62 18.37
N THR A 643 -2.37 8.51 18.59
CA THR A 643 -3.41 9.15 17.77
C THR A 643 -4.50 9.70 18.68
N GLU A 644 -5.30 10.62 18.17
CA GLU A 644 -6.50 11.17 18.81
C GLU A 644 -6.29 11.78 20.22
N PRO A 645 -5.33 12.70 20.39
CA PRO A 645 -4.39 13.29 19.43
C PRO A 645 -3.02 12.60 19.42
N ASN A 646 -2.15 12.94 18.45
CA ASN A 646 -0.77 12.50 18.48
C ASN A 646 0.04 13.31 19.50
N LEU A 647 0.18 12.79 20.72
CA LEU A 647 0.93 13.41 21.81
C LEU A 647 2.46 13.24 21.69
N GLN A 648 2.94 12.36 20.82
CA GLN A 648 4.38 12.10 20.61
C GLN A 648 5.08 13.18 19.77
N ASN A 649 4.33 14.02 19.06
CA ASN A 649 4.84 15.03 18.15
C ASN A 649 4.77 16.47 18.69
N ILE A 650 4.58 16.66 20.00
CA ILE A 650 4.54 17.97 20.62
C ILE A 650 5.92 18.65 20.48
N PRO A 651 6.01 19.85 19.90
CA PRO A 651 7.28 20.51 19.62
C PRO A 651 8.07 20.82 20.88
N ILE A 652 9.41 20.67 20.82
CA ILE A 652 10.33 21.00 21.94
C ILE A 652 11.50 21.89 21.53
N ARG A 653 11.83 21.94 20.22
CA ARG A 653 13.04 22.66 19.75
C ARG A 653 12.86 24.16 19.70
N MET A 654 11.65 24.65 19.50
CA MET A 654 11.33 26.06 19.32
C MET A 654 10.74 26.64 20.59
N GLU A 655 11.06 27.88 20.91
CA GLU A 655 10.55 28.56 22.09
C GLU A 655 9.02 28.65 22.15
N LEU A 656 8.37 28.93 21.00
CA LEU A 656 6.91 28.91 20.91
C LEU A 656 6.37 27.47 21.06
N GLY A 657 7.04 26.47 20.51
CA GLY A 657 6.67 25.08 20.68
C GLY A 657 6.81 24.58 22.11
N LYS A 658 7.83 25.05 22.86
CA LYS A 658 8.00 24.70 24.27
C LYS A 658 6.84 25.18 25.13
N LYS A 659 6.22 26.33 24.80
CA LYS A 659 5.07 26.87 25.56
C LYS A 659 3.87 25.93 25.56
N ILE A 660 3.66 25.15 24.49
CA ILE A 660 2.56 24.17 24.44
C ILE A 660 2.72 23.10 25.52
N ARG A 661 3.96 22.73 25.91
CA ARG A 661 4.20 21.73 26.95
C ARG A 661 3.79 22.21 28.32
N GLN A 662 3.76 23.53 28.57
CA GLN A 662 3.39 24.12 29.85
C GLN A 662 1.90 23.99 30.15
N VAL A 663 1.05 23.75 29.15
CA VAL A 663 -0.39 23.54 29.37
C VAL A 663 -0.71 22.16 29.94
N PHE A 664 0.22 21.22 29.88
CA PHE A 664 0.07 19.91 30.51
C PHE A 664 0.49 20.01 31.96
N ILE A 665 -0.44 19.75 32.87
CA ILE A 665 -0.25 19.88 34.31
C ILE A 665 -0.53 18.56 35.02
N PRO A 666 0.14 18.28 36.16
CA PRO A 666 -0.16 17.10 36.94
C PRO A 666 -1.53 17.26 37.64
N ARG A 667 -2.11 16.14 38.11
CA ARG A 667 -3.25 16.12 38.99
C ARG A 667 -2.90 16.76 40.33
N ASP A 668 -3.87 17.38 41.03
CA ASP A 668 -3.65 17.99 42.32
C ASP A 668 -3.04 16.98 43.32
N GLY A 669 -1.95 17.37 43.96
CA GLY A 669 -1.18 16.51 44.85
C GLY A 669 -0.21 15.52 44.19
N TYR A 670 -0.07 15.60 42.85
CA TYR A 670 0.88 14.79 42.05
C TYR A 670 1.94 15.66 41.41
N VAL A 671 3.01 15.03 40.98
CA VAL A 671 4.11 15.65 40.21
C VAL A 671 4.36 14.84 38.96
N PHE A 672 4.91 15.47 37.92
CA PHE A 672 5.47 14.71 36.80
C PHE A 672 6.78 14.06 37.20
N LEU A 673 6.94 12.79 36.81
CA LEU A 673 8.19 12.07 36.80
C LEU A 673 8.60 11.83 35.35
N ASP A 674 9.73 12.38 34.93
CA ASP A 674 10.31 12.18 33.63
C ASP A 674 11.53 11.27 33.75
N ALA A 675 11.51 10.15 33.06
CA ALA A 675 12.60 9.19 33.01
C ALA A 675 12.85 8.76 31.57
N ASP A 676 14.09 8.92 31.09
CA ASP A 676 14.49 8.56 29.74
C ASP A 676 15.76 7.70 29.75
N TYR A 677 15.83 6.75 28.82
CA TYR A 677 17.02 5.92 28.63
C TYR A 677 18.13 6.71 27.94
N SER A 678 19.28 6.84 28.59
CA SER A 678 20.44 7.50 27.99
C SER A 678 21.01 6.69 26.85
N GLN A 679 20.74 7.13 25.60
CA GLN A 679 21.35 6.58 24.37
C GLN A 679 21.17 5.07 24.21
N ILE A 680 19.97 4.55 24.52
CA ILE A 680 19.69 3.11 24.54
C ILE A 680 20.06 2.42 23.21
N GLU A 681 19.77 3.04 22.06
CA GLU A 681 20.07 2.45 20.73
C GLU A 681 21.58 2.23 20.54
N LEU A 682 22.41 3.17 20.98
CA LEU A 682 23.88 3.02 20.90
C LEU A 682 24.42 1.98 21.87
N ARG A 683 23.80 1.84 23.06
CA ARG A 683 24.15 0.77 24.02
C ARG A 683 23.80 -0.60 23.49
N ILE A 684 22.65 -0.73 22.83
CA ILE A 684 22.23 -1.95 22.14
C ILE A 684 23.19 -2.26 20.99
N LEU A 685 23.56 -1.25 20.18
CA LEU A 685 24.55 -1.42 19.13
C LEU A 685 25.90 -1.92 19.68
N ALA A 686 26.38 -1.32 20.78
CA ALA A 686 27.61 -1.76 21.45
C ALA A 686 27.52 -3.25 21.89
N HIS A 687 26.42 -3.62 22.51
CA HIS A 687 26.18 -4.98 22.98
C HIS A 687 26.08 -5.99 21.81
N MET A 688 25.27 -5.69 20.81
CA MET A 688 25.04 -6.61 19.69
C MET A 688 26.25 -6.74 18.75
N SER A 689 27.02 -5.67 18.55
CA SER A 689 28.24 -5.70 17.74
C SER A 689 29.43 -6.31 18.47
N GLY A 690 29.40 -6.37 19.80
CA GLY A 690 30.54 -6.81 20.61
C GLY A 690 31.76 -5.90 20.47
N ASP A 691 31.62 -4.66 19.98
CA ASP A 691 32.75 -3.74 19.83
C ASP A 691 33.32 -3.33 21.19
N GLU A 692 34.54 -3.85 21.49
CA GLU A 692 35.16 -3.68 22.80
C GLU A 692 35.36 -2.21 23.18
N LYS A 693 35.76 -1.37 22.20
CA LYS A 693 36.03 0.06 22.46
C LYS A 693 34.75 0.81 22.83
N LEU A 694 33.66 0.50 22.13
CA LEU A 694 32.37 1.12 22.39
C LEU A 694 31.79 0.65 23.73
N ILE A 695 31.95 -0.63 24.06
CA ILE A 695 31.56 -1.21 25.35
C ILE A 695 32.36 -0.56 26.49
N GLU A 696 33.69 -0.43 26.36
CA GLU A 696 34.55 0.19 27.35
C GLU A 696 34.19 1.67 27.58
N ALA A 697 33.88 2.43 26.52
CA ALA A 697 33.46 3.84 26.62
C ALA A 697 32.16 3.97 27.44
N TYR A 698 31.21 3.05 27.30
CA TYR A 698 29.99 3.05 28.12
C TYR A 698 30.24 2.60 29.58
N ASN A 699 31.09 1.59 29.79
CA ASN A 699 31.41 1.11 31.13
C ASN A 699 32.18 2.16 31.97
N SER A 700 32.99 2.99 31.29
CA SER A 700 33.73 4.09 31.94
C SER A 700 32.91 5.38 32.13
N ALA A 701 31.60 5.34 31.81
CA ALA A 701 30.68 6.47 31.94
C ALA A 701 31.15 7.76 31.22
N GLN A 702 31.91 7.63 30.15
CA GLN A 702 32.39 8.75 29.35
C GLN A 702 31.30 9.30 28.44
N ASP A 703 31.44 10.55 28.02
CA ASP A 703 30.61 11.14 26.95
C ASP A 703 30.93 10.46 25.61
N ILE A 704 30.08 9.51 25.19
CA ILE A 704 30.29 8.71 23.99
C ILE A 704 30.49 9.56 22.72
N HIS A 705 29.81 10.69 22.59
CA HIS A 705 29.97 11.56 21.41
C HIS A 705 31.33 12.26 21.42
N ARG A 706 31.83 12.56 22.61
CA ARG A 706 33.16 13.13 22.79
C ARG A 706 34.24 12.05 22.59
N THR A 707 34.02 10.85 23.09
CA THR A 707 34.90 9.70 22.86
C THR A 707 34.99 9.38 21.37
N THR A 708 33.87 9.30 20.70
CA THR A 708 33.85 9.09 19.24
C THR A 708 34.56 10.21 18.49
N ALA A 709 34.35 11.47 18.88
CA ALA A 709 35.05 12.60 18.27
C ALA A 709 36.58 12.52 18.47
N SER A 710 37.04 12.19 19.68
CA SER A 710 38.46 11.97 19.99
C SER A 710 39.07 10.90 19.06
N GLN A 711 38.37 9.80 18.88
CA GLN A 711 38.87 8.68 18.02
C GLN A 711 38.79 9.00 16.55
N VAL A 712 37.70 9.56 16.05
CA VAL A 712 37.47 9.85 14.62
C VAL A 712 38.37 11.00 14.13
N PHE A 713 38.58 12.04 14.97
CA PHE A 713 39.39 13.19 14.62
C PHE A 713 40.83 13.11 15.11
N HIS A 714 41.20 12.03 15.84
CA HIS A 714 42.54 11.81 16.41
C HIS A 714 43.02 12.99 17.28
N VAL A 715 42.12 13.50 18.12
CA VAL A 715 42.41 14.57 19.08
C VAL A 715 42.25 14.03 20.51
N PRO A 716 43.03 14.54 21.50
CA PRO A 716 42.82 14.19 22.88
C PRO A 716 41.40 14.46 23.35
N PHE A 717 40.87 13.58 24.24
CA PHE A 717 39.47 13.69 24.70
C PHE A 717 39.12 15.10 25.23
N ASP A 718 40.04 15.72 25.99
CA ASP A 718 39.83 17.05 26.61
C ASP A 718 39.94 18.19 25.61
N GLU A 719 40.53 17.97 24.43
CA GLU A 719 40.68 18.96 23.33
C GLU A 719 39.58 18.89 22.29
N VAL A 720 38.62 17.94 22.40
CA VAL A 720 37.49 17.84 21.50
C VAL A 720 36.63 19.09 21.54
N THR A 721 36.52 19.75 20.39
CA THR A 721 35.68 20.96 20.27
C THR A 721 34.19 20.65 20.26
N PRO A 722 33.31 21.61 20.64
CA PRO A 722 31.86 21.45 20.57
C PRO A 722 31.37 21.06 19.18
N GLU A 723 32.02 21.55 18.13
CA GLU A 723 31.68 21.20 16.72
C GLU A 723 32.04 19.74 16.39
N GLN A 724 33.23 19.28 16.76
CA GLN A 724 33.65 17.89 16.56
C GLN A 724 32.73 16.94 17.34
N ARG A 725 32.35 17.27 18.58
CA ARG A 725 31.39 16.50 19.36
C ARG A 725 30.01 16.45 18.69
N ARG A 726 29.53 17.56 18.10
CA ARG A 726 28.27 17.64 17.38
C ARG A 726 28.31 16.75 16.11
N ASN A 727 29.42 16.84 15.36
CA ASN A 727 29.62 16.02 14.16
C ASN A 727 29.68 14.53 14.50
N ALA A 728 30.40 14.13 15.55
CA ALA A 728 30.44 12.77 16.04
C ALA A 728 29.05 12.28 16.50
N LYS A 729 28.25 13.15 17.14
CA LYS A 729 26.87 12.83 17.50
C LYS A 729 26.03 12.50 16.25
N ALA A 730 26.13 13.30 15.19
CA ALA A 730 25.41 13.06 13.95
C ALA A 730 25.88 11.75 13.26
N VAL A 731 27.17 11.43 13.31
CA VAL A 731 27.70 10.17 12.79
C VAL A 731 27.20 8.99 13.61
N ASN A 732 27.28 9.05 14.95
CA ASN A 732 26.81 7.99 15.85
C ASN A 732 25.35 7.62 15.58
N PHE A 733 24.47 8.62 15.52
CA PHE A 733 23.05 8.35 15.20
C PHE A 733 22.86 7.95 13.74
N GLY A 734 23.59 8.59 12.83
CA GLY A 734 23.54 8.28 11.41
C GLY A 734 23.85 6.81 11.11
N ILE A 735 24.85 6.23 11.75
CA ILE A 735 25.24 4.82 11.59
C ILE A 735 24.10 3.90 12.03
N VAL A 736 23.46 4.15 13.17
CA VAL A 736 22.31 3.37 13.64
C VAL A 736 21.15 3.40 12.62
N TYR A 737 20.98 4.53 11.95
CA TYR A 737 19.92 4.70 10.94
C TYR A 737 20.35 4.34 9.51
N GLY A 738 21.56 3.82 9.32
CA GLY A 738 22.10 3.45 7.99
C GLY A 738 22.29 4.64 7.07
N ILE A 739 22.81 5.77 7.61
CA ILE A 739 22.98 7.00 6.86
C ILE A 739 24.00 6.83 5.73
N SER A 740 23.69 7.40 4.56
CA SER A 740 24.65 7.51 3.45
C SER A 740 25.53 8.74 3.60
N SER A 741 26.69 8.74 2.91
CA SER A 741 27.55 9.94 2.84
C SER A 741 26.81 11.18 2.30
N PHE A 742 25.80 10.96 1.45
CA PHE A 742 24.93 12.04 0.99
C PHE A 742 24.04 12.58 2.10
N GLY A 743 23.37 11.71 2.86
CA GLY A 743 22.53 12.13 4.00
C GLY A 743 23.34 12.88 5.05
N LEU A 744 24.48 12.31 5.47
CA LEU A 744 25.37 12.94 6.44
C LEU A 744 25.92 14.30 5.94
N SER A 745 26.20 14.44 4.66
CA SER A 745 26.66 15.71 4.08
C SER A 745 25.60 16.81 4.17
N GLN A 746 24.31 16.45 4.04
CA GLN A 746 23.20 17.40 4.21
C GLN A 746 23.02 17.78 5.69
N ASP A 747 23.05 16.79 6.59
CA ASP A 747 22.84 17.01 8.03
C ASP A 747 23.91 17.91 8.65
N LEU A 748 25.17 17.77 8.22
CA LEU A 748 26.30 18.52 8.73
C LEU A 748 26.67 19.75 7.88
N SER A 749 25.99 19.95 6.74
CA SER A 749 26.35 21.02 5.77
C SER A 749 27.81 20.96 5.31
N ILE A 750 28.35 19.75 5.08
CA ILE A 750 29.71 19.47 4.61
C ILE A 750 29.70 18.83 3.23
N SER A 751 30.86 18.72 2.59
CA SER A 751 30.98 18.04 1.31
C SER A 751 30.72 16.53 1.46
N LYS A 752 30.17 15.90 0.40
CA LYS A 752 29.95 14.44 0.36
C LYS A 752 31.25 13.65 0.59
N LYS A 753 32.41 14.20 0.17
CA LYS A 753 33.72 13.59 0.39
C LYS A 753 34.09 13.59 1.87
N GLN A 754 33.94 14.70 2.56
CA GLN A 754 34.18 14.79 4.02
C GLN A 754 33.23 13.88 4.80
N ALA A 755 31.96 13.81 4.40
CA ALA A 755 31.00 12.91 5.04
C ALA A 755 31.40 11.43 4.88
N ALA A 756 31.91 11.05 3.69
CA ALA A 756 32.43 9.70 3.47
C ALA A 756 33.66 9.41 4.33
N GLU A 757 34.59 10.34 4.43
CA GLU A 757 35.79 10.22 5.29
C GLU A 757 35.41 10.09 6.76
N TYR A 758 34.36 10.76 7.23
CA TYR A 758 33.89 10.63 8.62
C TYR A 758 33.31 9.24 8.89
N ILE A 759 32.53 8.70 7.97
CA ILE A 759 31.97 7.34 8.07
C ILE A 759 33.10 6.31 8.06
N GLU A 760 34.09 6.44 7.19
CA GLU A 760 35.26 5.55 7.09
C GLU A 760 36.05 5.54 8.39
N LYS A 761 36.45 6.70 8.92
CA LYS A 761 37.14 6.82 10.20
C LYS A 761 36.37 6.30 11.38
N TYR A 762 35.03 6.43 11.34
CA TYR A 762 34.18 5.84 12.36
C TYR A 762 34.31 4.30 12.37
N PHE A 763 34.25 3.67 11.21
CA PHE A 763 34.41 2.22 11.09
C PHE A 763 35.84 1.74 11.35
N GLU A 764 36.85 2.57 11.11
CA GLU A 764 38.22 2.29 11.56
C GLU A 764 38.35 2.34 13.08
N ALA A 765 37.69 3.28 13.74
CA ALA A 765 37.64 3.38 15.20
C ALA A 765 36.86 2.22 15.83
N TYR A 766 35.74 1.82 15.22
CA TYR A 766 34.82 0.78 15.70
C TYR A 766 34.61 -0.35 14.67
N PRO A 767 35.62 -1.20 14.45
CA PRO A 767 35.54 -2.24 13.40
C PRO A 767 34.49 -3.30 13.69
N GLY A 768 34.17 -3.60 14.94
CA GLY A 768 33.12 -4.54 15.32
C GLY A 768 31.75 -4.10 14.83
N ILE A 769 31.47 -2.79 14.83
CA ILE A 769 30.21 -2.25 14.30
C ILE A 769 30.11 -2.48 12.79
N LYS A 770 31.19 -2.27 12.04
CA LYS A 770 31.19 -2.49 10.58
C LYS A 770 30.87 -3.94 10.24
N VAL A 771 31.51 -4.89 10.91
CA VAL A 771 31.27 -6.34 10.72
C VAL A 771 29.80 -6.65 11.02
N TYR A 772 29.32 -6.20 12.17
CA TYR A 772 27.93 -6.46 12.57
C TYR A 772 26.89 -5.89 11.59
N ILE A 773 27.08 -4.68 11.09
CA ILE A 773 26.18 -4.06 10.10
C ILE A 773 26.17 -4.86 8.80
N ASP A 774 27.34 -5.31 8.33
CA ASP A 774 27.44 -6.13 7.12
C ASP A 774 26.74 -7.49 7.31
N GLU A 775 26.86 -8.10 8.49
CA GLU A 775 26.16 -9.34 8.87
C GLU A 775 24.63 -9.15 8.88
N LEU A 776 24.12 -8.05 9.42
CA LEU A 776 22.69 -7.74 9.39
C LEU A 776 22.13 -7.63 7.97
N VAL A 777 22.87 -6.97 7.08
CA VAL A 777 22.47 -6.84 5.68
C VAL A 777 22.54 -8.19 4.96
N ALA A 778 23.59 -8.98 5.23
CA ALA A 778 23.74 -10.33 4.66
C ALA A 778 22.60 -11.24 5.11
N PHE A 779 22.31 -11.27 6.41
CA PHE A 779 21.19 -12.02 6.99
C PHE A 779 19.86 -11.65 6.33
N ALA A 780 19.58 -10.35 6.20
CA ALA A 780 18.34 -9.87 5.56
C ALA A 780 18.26 -10.26 4.06
N LYS A 781 19.38 -10.24 3.33
CA LYS A 781 19.42 -10.70 1.92
C LYS A 781 19.14 -12.19 1.80
N GLU A 782 19.63 -13.00 2.71
CA GLU A 782 19.40 -14.45 2.74
C GLU A 782 17.95 -14.77 3.12
N HIS A 783 17.47 -14.24 4.23
CA HIS A 783 16.22 -14.64 4.87
C HIS A 783 15.01 -13.79 4.46
N GLY A 784 15.21 -12.56 3.97
CA GLY A 784 14.12 -11.62 3.60
C GLY A 784 13.54 -10.84 4.77
N TYR A 785 14.12 -10.91 5.95
CA TYR A 785 13.69 -10.19 7.16
C TYR A 785 14.87 -9.87 8.09
N SER A 786 14.63 -8.99 9.08
CA SER A 786 15.54 -8.72 10.19
C SER A 786 14.93 -9.19 11.52
N LEU A 787 15.79 -9.44 12.53
CA LEU A 787 15.43 -9.90 13.87
C LEU A 787 15.99 -8.98 14.95
N THR A 788 15.19 -8.73 15.99
CA THR A 788 15.64 -8.11 17.24
C THR A 788 16.19 -9.16 18.22
N MET A 789 16.77 -8.71 19.35
CA MET A 789 17.20 -9.59 20.43
C MET A 789 16.06 -10.42 21.06
N PHE A 790 14.81 -9.94 20.94
CA PHE A 790 13.61 -10.61 21.45
C PHE A 790 12.86 -11.37 20.36
N ASN A 791 13.52 -11.68 19.23
CA ASN A 791 12.96 -12.38 18.07
C ASN A 791 11.80 -11.65 17.37
N ARG A 792 11.62 -10.33 17.59
CA ARG A 792 10.69 -9.55 16.77
C ARG A 792 11.20 -9.55 15.34
N ARG A 793 10.34 -9.96 14.42
CA ARG A 793 10.65 -10.11 13.00
C ARG A 793 10.11 -8.94 12.19
N ARG A 794 10.93 -8.38 11.31
CA ARG A 794 10.50 -7.38 10.34
C ARG A 794 10.78 -7.85 8.92
N PRO A 795 9.79 -8.21 8.11
CA PRO A 795 9.95 -8.52 6.69
C PRO A 795 10.51 -7.33 5.92
N ILE A 796 11.40 -7.60 4.95
CA ILE A 796 12.05 -6.58 4.10
C ILE A 796 11.98 -7.04 2.64
N PRO A 797 10.81 -6.98 1.99
CA PRO A 797 10.68 -7.39 0.59
C PRO A 797 11.56 -6.58 -0.37
N GLU A 798 11.84 -5.32 -0.03
CA GLU A 798 12.66 -4.42 -0.84
C GLU A 798 14.12 -4.87 -0.95
N ILE A 799 14.62 -5.72 -0.06
CA ILE A 799 16.04 -6.12 0.00
C ILE A 799 16.48 -6.87 -1.27
N LYS A 800 15.55 -7.56 -1.92
CA LYS A 800 15.76 -8.33 -3.16
C LYS A 800 15.36 -7.59 -4.43
N SER A 801 14.91 -6.32 -4.32
CA SER A 801 14.47 -5.54 -5.47
C SER A 801 15.60 -5.26 -6.47
N SER A 802 15.31 -5.36 -7.76
CA SER A 802 16.20 -4.94 -8.84
C SER A 802 16.39 -3.43 -8.87
N ASN A 803 15.44 -2.66 -8.34
CA ASN A 803 15.51 -1.21 -8.22
C ASN A 803 16.50 -0.81 -7.11
N PHE A 804 17.56 -0.07 -7.50
CA PHE A 804 18.59 0.39 -6.57
C PHE A 804 18.04 1.19 -5.37
N MET A 805 17.07 2.07 -5.59
CA MET A 805 16.50 2.92 -4.53
C MET A 805 15.74 2.09 -3.50
N GLN A 806 14.93 1.11 -3.96
CA GLN A 806 14.20 0.20 -3.09
C GLN A 806 15.16 -0.73 -2.33
N ARG A 807 16.14 -1.32 -3.02
CA ARG A 807 17.14 -2.19 -2.38
C ARG A 807 17.95 -1.42 -1.33
N SER A 808 18.41 -0.21 -1.64
CA SER A 808 19.11 0.65 -0.68
C SER A 808 18.25 1.04 0.53
N PHE A 809 16.95 1.22 0.33
CA PHE A 809 15.99 1.38 1.44
C PHE A 809 15.92 0.11 2.29
N GLY A 810 15.79 -1.07 1.68
CA GLY A 810 15.78 -2.35 2.36
C GLY A 810 17.06 -2.60 3.18
N GLU A 811 18.24 -2.23 2.67
CA GLU A 811 19.50 -2.34 3.41
C GLU A 811 19.51 -1.44 4.66
N ARG A 812 19.01 -0.19 4.56
CA ARG A 812 18.88 0.67 5.75
C ARG A 812 17.90 0.12 6.78
N VAL A 813 16.79 -0.45 6.33
CA VAL A 813 15.83 -1.12 7.23
C VAL A 813 16.48 -2.32 7.93
N ALA A 814 17.28 -3.10 7.23
CA ALA A 814 18.00 -4.26 7.80
C ALA A 814 18.98 -3.85 8.90
N MET A 815 19.66 -2.71 8.74
CA MET A 815 20.60 -2.17 9.74
C MET A 815 19.87 -1.62 10.97
N ASN A 816 18.78 -0.88 10.76
CA ASN A 816 18.11 -0.12 11.82
C ASN A 816 17.14 -0.97 12.65
N ALA A 817 16.32 -1.83 12.01
CA ALA A 817 15.23 -2.51 12.67
C ALA A 817 15.65 -3.40 13.86
N PRO A 818 16.77 -4.16 13.83
CA PRO A 818 17.22 -4.93 14.96
C PRO A 818 17.54 -4.08 16.19
N ILE A 819 18.16 -2.93 16.00
CA ILE A 819 18.57 -2.01 17.08
C ILE A 819 17.34 -1.28 17.63
N GLN A 820 16.58 -0.62 16.76
CA GLN A 820 15.41 0.16 17.15
C GLN A 820 14.28 -0.69 17.75
N GLY A 821 14.08 -1.89 17.23
CA GLY A 821 13.03 -2.78 17.73
C GLY A 821 13.45 -3.53 19.00
N THR A 822 14.74 -3.57 19.33
CA THR A 822 15.24 -4.08 20.62
C THR A 822 15.13 -2.99 21.70
N ALA A 823 15.37 -1.72 21.35
CA ALA A 823 15.22 -0.56 22.25
C ALA A 823 13.79 -0.37 22.72
#